data_7db464bd5d41799e69945bffebffd8ef
#
_entry.id   7db464bd5d41799e69945bffebffd8ef
#
_cell.length_a   1.000
_cell.length_b   1.000
_cell.length_c   1.000
_cell.angle_alpha   90.00
_cell.angle_beta   90.00
_cell.angle_gamma   90.00
#
_symmetry.space_group_name_H-M   'P 1'
#
loop_
_entity.id
_entity.type
_entity.pdbx_description
1 polymer ?
#
loop_
_entity_poly.entity_id
_entity_poly.type
_entity_poly.pdbx_seq_one_letter_code
_entity_poly.pdbx_strand_id
1 'polypeptide(L)'
;MSSPLSIQPLRRPLGWRENVLTQTMALALSSQMCTAYAADYQPASSSQAIELAPLTVNARLNEESAKDIPFGISVIDGQTLETRRLRTLEDALRTTPGVDVNSWGGANDANVRIRGVGSLNQMSMDDGSVVLNVDGVPMSVRNAAMATLDVEQVEVLKGPQGTLFGRNSEAGAINVTTRKPTRDLEGYVRGEVGNQGQFMTEGAVGGPLTESLAARIAVRRSGFDNWVDDQQDGDPLTKPRDLALRGSLLWDNDQGTTGLLTAERQRADHYAGLEMLRPFGNRPSLDYTPGTFDGNQKTNERYSVELNHDLAQSRITSISAYTSTDFNAVKGYDRNITEALYGSPFEYLIEDTAKERVWSQDLRLGSLADADVFWVTGVNLSRSERSFDSDDFTSGAQQMRDFSTNSYALYGEMTYPIAEDWKLTTGLRHTWDRKTYGADYSSGGNTVGDNRRLQDNYSTGRVALSYTLTPQTNLYAVLSRGYKSAGFNDYATSVKDSEPYKAAKVNAVEVGFKHESVEGALSLEGALFLTRVQDDHLLGYDFNTLAVSAVNADTRSKGAELSSTWHITDELTLGSAVSYTNAVVTSDAPGVSGGDVAAGNRVPDVPLWSGNFSVAWQRHLGEFLGLPAPRLNTLLNYRVQKNRPADPQNHYDLKGYAKLDLHVGLESGGSEVYLWGDNLLDARYDLYGSYSTDQVLTGMPGRGRSAGVGYSYSF
;
A
#
# COMPACT_ATOMS: atom_id res chain seq x y z
N MET A 1 -12.53 -38.33 -44.84
CA MET A 1 -11.09 -38.65 -45.00
C MET A 1 -10.31 -37.37 -44.87
N SER A 2 -9.92 -37.03 -43.70
CA SER A 2 -8.92 -35.99 -43.40
C SER A 2 -8.41 -36.24 -41.99
N SER A 3 -7.12 -36.49 -41.90
CA SER A 3 -6.39 -36.90 -40.70
C SER A 3 -6.27 -35.79 -39.69
N PRO A 4 -6.17 -36.05 -38.36
CA PRO A 4 -5.95 -35.07 -37.36
C PRO A 4 -4.47 -34.65 -37.30
N LEU A 5 -4.25 -33.35 -37.18
CA LEU A 5 -2.96 -32.73 -36.90
C LEU A 5 -2.55 -33.06 -35.46
N SER A 6 -1.41 -33.76 -35.34
CA SER A 6 -0.76 -34.04 -34.09
C SER A 6 0.02 -32.81 -33.62
N ILE A 7 -0.35 -32.25 -32.49
CA ILE A 7 0.44 -31.23 -31.75
C ILE A 7 1.55 -32.00 -31.02
N GLN A 8 2.80 -31.73 -31.37
CA GLN A 8 3.95 -32.22 -30.62
C GLN A 8 4.18 -31.35 -29.37
N PRO A 9 4.50 -31.93 -28.22
CA PRO A 9 4.83 -31.15 -27.04
C PRO A 9 6.21 -30.51 -27.16
N LEU A 10 6.30 -29.23 -26.88
CA LEU A 10 7.52 -28.46 -26.75
C LEU A 10 8.41 -29.06 -25.64
N ARG A 11 9.65 -29.31 -26.00
CA ARG A 11 10.67 -29.86 -25.12
C ARG A 11 10.96 -28.94 -23.96
N ARG A 12 10.83 -29.46 -22.74
CA ARG A 12 11.28 -28.84 -21.47
C ARG A 12 12.77 -28.53 -21.54
N PRO A 13 13.26 -27.37 -21.12
CA PRO A 13 14.67 -27.15 -20.84
C PRO A 13 15.07 -27.93 -19.59
N LEU A 14 16.29 -28.52 -19.65
CA LEU A 14 16.91 -29.31 -18.61
C LEU A 14 16.93 -28.56 -17.27
N GLY A 15 16.34 -29.17 -16.23
CA GLY A 15 16.40 -28.71 -14.85
C GLY A 15 17.84 -28.65 -14.36
N TRP A 16 18.25 -27.47 -13.95
CA TRP A 16 19.45 -27.27 -13.15
C TRP A 16 19.12 -27.70 -11.70
N ARG A 17 19.94 -28.60 -11.18
CA ARG A 17 19.89 -29.02 -9.77
C ARG A 17 20.42 -27.87 -8.90
N GLU A 18 19.54 -27.00 -8.47
CA GLU A 18 19.80 -26.04 -7.38
C GLU A 18 19.35 -26.67 -6.06
N ASN A 19 20.16 -27.46 -5.43
CA ASN A 19 19.78 -27.94 -4.08
C ASN A 19 20.95 -28.38 -3.18
N VAL A 20 22.18 -27.95 -3.38
CA VAL A 20 23.25 -28.29 -2.42
C VAL A 20 24.16 -27.12 -2.05
N LEU A 21 24.30 -26.09 -2.85
CA LEU A 21 25.22 -24.98 -2.56
C LEU A 21 24.65 -23.89 -1.64
N THR A 22 23.32 -23.70 -1.58
CA THR A 22 22.69 -22.65 -0.77
C THR A 22 22.57 -23.02 0.71
N GLN A 23 22.48 -24.32 1.04
CA GLN A 23 22.42 -24.76 2.44
C GLN A 23 23.81 -24.83 3.09
N THR A 24 24.87 -24.95 2.34
CA THR A 24 26.25 -25.03 2.87
C THR A 24 26.86 -23.64 3.13
N MET A 25 26.41 -22.60 2.41
CA MET A 25 26.87 -21.23 2.66
C MET A 25 26.24 -20.58 3.90
N ALA A 26 25.00 -20.91 4.25
CA ALA A 26 24.34 -20.41 5.45
C ALA A 26 24.91 -21.01 6.75
N LEU A 27 25.43 -22.25 6.71
CA LEU A 27 26.05 -22.90 7.87
C LEU A 27 27.54 -22.54 8.05
N ALA A 28 28.26 -22.15 6.99
CA ALA A 28 29.65 -21.75 7.08
C ALA A 28 29.87 -20.31 7.55
N LEU A 29 28.89 -19.42 7.36
CA LEU A 29 28.93 -18.05 7.90
C LEU A 29 28.59 -17.97 9.39
N SER A 30 27.87 -18.96 9.95
CA SER A 30 27.49 -19.00 11.37
C SER A 30 28.58 -19.51 12.31
N SER A 31 29.64 -20.15 11.81
CA SER A 31 30.68 -20.75 12.67
C SER A 31 31.96 -19.92 12.82
N GLN A 32 32.14 -18.82 12.08
CA GLN A 32 33.35 -17.97 12.19
C GLN A 32 33.11 -16.61 12.86
N MET A 33 31.87 -16.22 13.21
CA MET A 33 31.57 -14.96 13.90
C MET A 33 31.43 -15.07 15.44
N CYS A 34 31.61 -16.23 16.02
CA CYS A 34 31.45 -16.40 17.49
C CYS A 34 32.70 -16.14 18.33
N THR A 35 33.78 -15.59 17.77
CA THR A 35 35.01 -15.33 18.58
C THR A 35 35.61 -13.95 18.34
N ALA A 36 34.84 -12.88 18.48
CA ALA A 36 35.47 -11.57 18.67
C ALA A 36 34.50 -10.61 19.40
N TYR A 37 35.03 -10.08 20.51
CA TYR A 37 34.54 -8.97 21.34
C TYR A 37 33.49 -9.29 22.42
N ALA A 38 33.98 -9.85 23.52
CA ALA A 38 33.52 -9.44 24.84
C ALA A 38 34.25 -8.15 25.22
N ALA A 39 33.71 -7.00 24.87
CA ALA A 39 34.13 -5.72 25.43
C ALA A 39 33.25 -5.40 26.64
N ASP A 40 33.86 -4.96 27.73
CA ASP A 40 33.26 -4.67 29.03
C ASP A 40 32.01 -3.81 28.93
N TYR A 41 30.86 -4.41 29.17
CA TYR A 41 29.60 -3.71 29.38
C TYR A 41 29.52 -3.21 30.82
N GLN A 42 29.76 -1.92 31.06
CA GLN A 42 29.39 -1.28 32.31
C GLN A 42 27.90 -0.90 32.27
N PRO A 43 27.07 -1.37 33.20
CA PRO A 43 25.69 -0.93 33.27
C PRO A 43 25.64 0.54 33.69
N ALA A 44 25.11 1.40 32.82
CA ALA A 44 24.82 2.79 33.15
C ALA A 44 23.68 2.82 34.19
N SER A 45 24.02 3.15 35.43
CA SER A 45 23.06 3.48 36.47
C SER A 45 22.59 4.92 36.28
N SER A 46 21.40 5.13 35.74
CA SER A 46 20.49 6.24 36.09
C SER A 46 19.17 6.04 35.35
N SER A 47 18.07 6.02 36.09
CA SER A 47 16.74 6.21 35.57
C SER A 47 16.62 7.66 35.07
N GLN A 48 17.12 7.91 33.85
CA GLN A 48 16.70 9.05 33.08
C GLN A 48 15.36 8.66 32.46
N ALA A 49 14.31 9.44 32.76
CA ALA A 49 13.08 9.39 31.99
C ALA A 49 13.46 9.40 30.51
N ILE A 50 13.01 8.39 29.77
CA ILE A 50 13.23 8.32 28.32
C ILE A 50 12.39 9.47 27.75
N GLU A 51 13.03 10.60 27.46
CA GLU A 51 12.41 11.66 26.68
C GLU A 51 12.25 11.09 25.28
N LEU A 52 11.04 10.59 24.97
CA LEU A 52 10.72 10.09 23.64
C LEU A 52 10.89 11.25 22.66
N ALA A 53 11.78 11.09 21.70
CA ALA A 53 11.96 12.08 20.65
C ALA A 53 10.62 12.33 19.95
N PRO A 54 10.25 13.59 19.61
CA PRO A 54 9.04 13.88 18.87
C PRO A 54 8.98 13.05 17.59
N LEU A 55 7.81 12.50 17.28
CA LEU A 55 7.60 11.73 16.05
C LEU A 55 7.76 12.65 14.84
N THR A 56 8.85 12.49 14.10
CA THR A 56 9.12 13.27 12.89
C THR A 56 8.55 12.62 11.65
N VAL A 57 8.08 13.43 10.71
CA VAL A 57 7.43 13.00 9.48
C VAL A 57 7.92 13.82 8.29
N ASN A 58 7.83 13.25 7.09
CA ASN A 58 8.13 13.89 5.82
C ASN A 58 6.85 14.28 5.04
N ALA A 59 5.74 14.43 5.74
CA ALA A 59 4.40 14.63 5.19
C ALA A 59 4.27 15.83 4.24
N ARG A 60 5.11 16.87 4.41
CA ARG A 60 5.12 18.05 3.55
C ARG A 60 6.43 18.23 2.79
N LEU A 61 7.10 17.13 2.44
CA LEU A 61 8.36 17.11 1.69
C LEU A 61 9.54 17.77 2.45
N ASN A 62 9.39 17.96 3.74
CA ASN A 62 10.40 18.41 4.70
C ASN A 62 10.18 17.68 6.03
N GLU A 63 11.23 17.51 6.81
CA GLU A 63 11.17 16.88 8.12
C GLU A 63 10.55 17.84 9.15
N GLU A 64 9.49 17.42 9.82
CA GLU A 64 8.78 18.21 10.83
C GLU A 64 8.07 17.32 11.86
N SER A 65 7.66 17.88 13.00
CA SER A 65 6.89 17.14 14.00
C SER A 65 5.49 16.80 13.48
N ALA A 66 5.04 15.55 13.67
CA ALA A 66 3.70 15.10 13.33
C ALA A 66 2.60 15.96 14.00
N LYS A 67 2.87 16.51 15.20
CA LYS A 67 1.97 17.42 15.92
C LYS A 67 1.71 18.73 15.17
N ASP A 68 2.69 19.22 14.40
CA ASP A 68 2.60 20.51 13.70
C ASP A 68 1.92 20.43 12.32
N ILE A 69 1.65 19.21 11.85
CA ILE A 69 0.93 18.97 10.60
C ILE A 69 -0.55 19.37 10.74
N PRO A 70 -1.08 20.32 9.94
CA PRO A 70 -2.44 20.83 10.07
C PRO A 70 -3.50 19.98 9.34
N PHE A 71 -3.38 18.66 9.38
CA PHE A 71 -4.34 17.67 8.85
C PHE A 71 -4.11 16.30 9.48
N GLY A 72 -5.05 15.35 9.29
CA GLY A 72 -4.95 14.00 9.83
C GLY A 72 -3.80 13.21 9.19
N ILE A 73 -2.98 12.62 10.03
CA ILE A 73 -1.87 11.75 9.63
C ILE A 73 -1.81 10.54 10.54
N SER A 74 -1.47 9.39 9.99
CA SER A 74 -1.14 8.20 10.78
C SER A 74 0.26 7.75 10.42
N VAL A 75 1.07 7.47 11.44
CA VAL A 75 2.47 7.04 11.27
C VAL A 75 2.63 5.65 11.85
N ILE A 76 3.28 4.77 11.10
CA ILE A 76 3.64 3.41 11.51
C ILE A 76 5.15 3.30 11.36
N ASP A 77 5.86 3.28 12.47
CA ASP A 77 7.32 3.14 12.49
C ASP A 77 7.77 1.72 12.16
N GLY A 78 9.06 1.57 11.82
CA GLY A 78 9.65 0.29 11.44
C GLY A 78 9.56 -0.76 12.54
N GLN A 79 9.69 -0.38 13.82
CA GLN A 79 9.55 -1.32 14.93
C GLN A 79 8.13 -1.86 15.04
N THR A 80 7.13 -1.00 14.85
CA THR A 80 5.71 -1.41 14.80
C THR A 80 5.44 -2.33 13.60
N LEU A 81 6.00 -2.03 12.41
CA LEU A 81 5.92 -2.92 11.24
C LEU A 81 6.47 -4.32 11.57
N GLU A 82 7.60 -4.36 12.25
CA GLU A 82 8.29 -5.59 12.64
C GLU A 82 7.50 -6.38 13.68
N THR A 83 7.15 -5.75 14.80
CA THR A 83 6.51 -6.40 15.96
C THR A 83 5.09 -6.87 15.65
N ARG A 84 4.34 -6.09 14.86
CA ARG A 84 3.00 -6.47 14.36
C ARG A 84 3.05 -7.37 13.13
N ARG A 85 4.25 -7.70 12.64
CA ARG A 85 4.44 -8.53 11.44
C ARG A 85 3.67 -7.99 10.21
N LEU A 86 3.69 -6.68 10.01
CA LEU A 86 3.08 -6.03 8.85
C LEU A 86 4.05 -6.19 7.67
N ARG A 87 3.95 -7.32 6.97
CA ARG A 87 4.94 -7.78 5.98
C ARG A 87 4.79 -7.14 4.61
N THR A 88 3.61 -6.62 4.34
CA THR A 88 3.32 -5.82 3.14
C THR A 88 2.81 -4.43 3.54
N LEU A 89 2.87 -3.49 2.62
CA LEU A 89 2.27 -2.18 2.83
C LEU A 89 0.74 -2.30 2.99
N GLU A 90 0.10 -3.25 2.30
CA GLU A 90 -1.32 -3.56 2.47
C GLU A 90 -1.65 -3.95 3.91
N ASP A 91 -0.81 -4.81 4.54
CA ASP A 91 -0.99 -5.18 5.96
C ASP A 91 -0.94 -3.94 6.85
N ALA A 92 0.02 -3.04 6.62
CA ALA A 92 0.17 -1.79 7.37
C ALA A 92 -1.06 -0.89 7.20
N LEU A 93 -1.52 -0.69 5.98
CA LEU A 93 -2.68 0.14 5.66
C LEU A 93 -3.97 -0.41 6.30
N ARG A 94 -4.17 -1.72 6.29
CA ARG A 94 -5.34 -2.37 6.93
C ARG A 94 -5.38 -2.18 8.45
N THR A 95 -4.27 -1.82 9.10
CA THR A 95 -4.27 -1.49 10.54
C THR A 95 -4.59 -0.03 10.84
N THR A 96 -4.65 0.81 9.80
CA THR A 96 -4.87 2.26 9.93
C THR A 96 -6.37 2.57 9.86
N PRO A 97 -7.00 3.08 10.91
CA PRO A 97 -8.42 3.44 10.91
C PRO A 97 -8.74 4.51 9.88
N GLY A 98 -9.91 4.34 9.23
CA GLY A 98 -10.32 5.21 8.13
C GLY A 98 -9.61 4.92 6.81
N VAL A 99 -8.78 3.86 6.76
CA VAL A 99 -8.19 3.33 5.53
C VAL A 99 -8.79 1.97 5.22
N ASP A 100 -9.41 1.87 4.08
CA ASP A 100 -10.01 0.63 3.58
C ASP A 100 -9.20 0.13 2.40
N VAL A 101 -8.79 -1.13 2.45
CA VAL A 101 -8.05 -1.77 1.36
C VAL A 101 -8.87 -2.93 0.84
N ASN A 102 -9.29 -2.81 -0.39
CA ASN A 102 -9.90 -3.88 -1.17
C ASN A 102 -8.81 -4.54 -2.01
N SER A 103 -8.71 -5.85 -1.95
CA SER A 103 -7.71 -6.62 -2.68
C SER A 103 -8.35 -7.87 -3.23
N TRP A 104 -8.14 -8.12 -4.51
CA TRP A 104 -8.56 -9.36 -5.18
C TRP A 104 -7.64 -10.55 -4.85
N GLY A 105 -6.78 -10.38 -3.80
CA GLY A 105 -5.93 -11.41 -3.23
C GLY A 105 -4.67 -11.75 -3.97
N GLY A 106 -4.44 -11.07 -5.05
CA GLY A 106 -3.21 -11.17 -5.79
C GLY A 106 -2.27 -10.00 -5.50
N ALA A 107 -1.00 -10.09 -5.82
CA ALA A 107 -0.02 -9.03 -5.70
C ALA A 107 -0.33 -7.78 -6.56
N ASN A 108 -1.50 -7.71 -7.21
CA ASN A 108 -1.74 -6.77 -8.29
C ASN A 108 -2.79 -5.70 -8.05
N ASP A 109 -3.73 -5.90 -7.12
CA ASP A 109 -4.94 -5.09 -7.15
C ASP A 109 -5.37 -4.56 -5.78
N ALA A 110 -4.47 -3.91 -5.07
CA ALA A 110 -4.88 -3.14 -3.91
C ALA A 110 -5.56 -1.84 -4.36
N ASN A 111 -6.86 -1.73 -4.11
CA ASN A 111 -7.60 -0.49 -4.18
C ASN A 111 -7.68 0.11 -2.77
N VAL A 112 -7.09 1.29 -2.58
CA VAL A 112 -7.02 1.95 -1.28
C VAL A 112 -8.01 3.11 -1.27
N ARG A 113 -8.86 3.15 -0.24
CA ARG A 113 -9.73 4.28 0.08
C ARG A 113 -9.33 4.88 1.42
N ILE A 114 -9.33 6.19 1.50
CA ILE A 114 -9.10 6.91 2.75
C ILE A 114 -10.35 7.71 3.09
N ARG A 115 -10.93 7.47 4.28
CA ARG A 115 -12.17 8.12 4.73
C ARG A 115 -13.35 7.90 3.76
N GLY A 116 -13.40 6.74 3.13
CA GLY A 116 -14.43 6.39 2.14
C GLY A 116 -14.35 7.15 0.82
N VAL A 117 -13.25 7.87 0.57
CA VAL A 117 -12.93 8.49 -0.72
C VAL A 117 -12.02 7.55 -1.49
N GLY A 118 -12.35 7.31 -2.76
CA GLY A 118 -11.64 6.39 -3.65
C GLY A 118 -12.56 6.00 -4.78
N SER A 119 -12.02 5.44 -5.87
CA SER A 119 -12.86 5.00 -7.00
C SER A 119 -13.96 4.06 -6.53
N LEU A 120 -15.18 4.32 -6.92
CA LEU A 120 -16.32 3.44 -6.63
C LEU A 120 -16.10 2.05 -7.22
N ASN A 121 -15.54 2.00 -8.41
CA ASN A 121 -14.93 0.83 -8.99
C ASN A 121 -13.77 1.27 -9.89
N GLN A 122 -12.63 0.60 -9.82
CA GLN A 122 -11.40 1.04 -10.47
C GLN A 122 -11.45 0.82 -11.98
N MET A 123 -11.24 1.87 -12.76
CA MET A 123 -11.38 1.87 -14.21
C MET A 123 -10.07 1.71 -14.96
N SER A 124 -8.97 2.08 -14.35
CA SER A 124 -7.66 1.99 -14.96
C SER A 124 -6.56 1.94 -13.91
N MET A 125 -5.35 1.55 -14.33
CA MET A 125 -4.17 1.60 -13.46
C MET A 125 -3.83 3.05 -13.08
N ASP A 126 -4.23 4.04 -13.89
CA ASP A 126 -4.08 5.46 -13.62
C ASP A 126 -5.20 6.03 -12.72
N ASP A 127 -6.21 5.23 -12.38
CA ASP A 127 -7.41 5.64 -11.66
C ASP A 127 -7.26 5.45 -10.13
N GLY A 128 -6.10 5.70 -9.59
CA GLY A 128 -5.88 5.72 -8.14
C GLY A 128 -6.40 7.01 -7.52
N SER A 129 -6.93 6.95 -6.29
CA SER A 129 -7.34 8.11 -5.47
C SER A 129 -6.35 8.43 -4.36
N VAL A 130 -5.37 7.57 -4.18
CA VAL A 130 -4.30 7.67 -3.21
C VAL A 130 -2.98 7.52 -3.95
N VAL A 131 -2.07 8.46 -3.75
CA VAL A 131 -0.72 8.35 -4.28
C VAL A 131 0.17 7.62 -3.29
N LEU A 132 0.99 6.70 -3.79
CA LEU A 132 2.06 6.04 -3.04
C LEU A 132 3.39 6.67 -3.42
N ASN A 133 4.18 7.09 -2.43
CA ASN A 133 5.55 7.54 -2.60
C ASN A 133 6.49 6.66 -1.78
N VAL A 134 7.59 6.25 -2.38
CA VAL A 134 8.68 5.55 -1.69
C VAL A 134 9.94 6.40 -1.84
N ASP A 135 10.44 6.96 -0.73
CA ASP A 135 11.56 7.91 -0.70
C ASP A 135 11.37 9.09 -1.69
N GLY A 136 10.15 9.65 -1.73
CA GLY A 136 9.81 10.77 -2.64
C GLY A 136 9.56 10.38 -4.10
N VAL A 137 9.69 9.09 -4.46
CA VAL A 137 9.41 8.58 -5.80
C VAL A 137 7.96 8.11 -5.91
N PRO A 138 7.14 8.69 -6.80
CA PRO A 138 5.76 8.28 -6.98
C PRO A 138 5.66 6.88 -7.61
N MET A 139 4.81 6.05 -7.04
CA MET A 139 4.48 4.71 -7.51
C MET A 139 2.96 4.53 -7.58
N SER A 140 2.49 3.57 -8.36
CA SER A 140 1.08 3.19 -8.32
C SER A 140 0.71 2.61 -6.95
N VAL A 141 -0.42 3.05 -6.36
CA VAL A 141 -0.94 2.47 -5.11
C VAL A 141 -1.33 0.98 -5.26
N ARG A 142 -1.54 0.51 -6.48
CA ARG A 142 -1.68 -0.93 -6.77
C ARG A 142 -0.46 -1.76 -6.35
N ASN A 143 0.69 -1.10 -6.13
CA ASN A 143 1.87 -1.74 -5.56
C ASN A 143 1.83 -1.83 -4.02
N ALA A 144 0.69 -1.54 -3.36
CA ALA A 144 0.56 -1.67 -1.90
C ALA A 144 0.75 -3.10 -1.38
N ALA A 145 0.64 -4.12 -2.24
CA ALA A 145 1.03 -5.49 -1.89
C ALA A 145 2.56 -5.72 -1.82
N MET A 146 3.36 -4.68 -2.12
CA MET A 146 4.83 -4.74 -2.02
C MET A 146 5.30 -5.00 -0.58
N ALA A 147 6.46 -5.66 -0.48
CA ALA A 147 7.06 -5.96 0.81
C ALA A 147 7.53 -4.70 1.55
N THR A 148 7.31 -4.66 2.86
CA THR A 148 7.85 -3.64 3.77
C THR A 148 9.33 -3.93 4.11
N LEU A 149 10.17 -4.15 3.08
CA LEU A 149 11.59 -4.48 3.23
C LEU A 149 12.35 -3.29 3.82
N ASP A 150 12.94 -3.47 5.02
CA ASP A 150 13.86 -2.51 5.65
C ASP A 150 13.31 -1.07 5.62
N VAL A 151 12.02 -0.94 5.99
CA VAL A 151 11.28 0.33 6.05
C VAL A 151 11.52 1.00 7.40
N GLU A 152 11.77 2.30 7.38
CA GLU A 152 11.90 3.13 8.57
C GLU A 152 10.54 3.56 9.10
N GLN A 153 9.65 4.04 8.21
CA GLN A 153 8.28 4.42 8.56
C GLN A 153 7.34 4.43 7.35
N VAL A 154 6.06 4.31 7.64
CA VAL A 154 4.94 4.50 6.72
C VAL A 154 4.06 5.61 7.27
N GLU A 155 3.86 6.66 6.48
CA GLU A 155 2.97 7.78 6.78
C GLU A 155 1.74 7.71 5.91
N VAL A 156 0.56 7.82 6.49
CA VAL A 156 -0.72 7.90 5.78
C VAL A 156 -1.32 9.28 6.00
N LEU A 157 -1.25 10.12 4.97
CA LEU A 157 -1.77 11.48 4.97
C LEU A 157 -3.22 11.43 4.51
N LYS A 158 -4.15 11.87 5.35
CA LYS A 158 -5.59 11.75 5.12
C LYS A 158 -6.18 13.03 4.54
N GLY A 159 -7.14 12.88 3.62
CA GLY A 159 -7.74 13.99 2.88
C GLY A 159 -6.88 14.48 1.71
N PRO A 160 -7.38 15.40 0.89
CA PRO A 160 -6.72 15.82 -0.35
C PRO A 160 -5.30 16.34 -0.16
N GLN A 161 -4.33 15.71 -0.85
CA GLN A 161 -2.91 16.04 -0.85
C GLN A 161 -2.43 16.60 -2.19
N GLY A 162 -3.35 17.08 -3.03
CA GLY A 162 -3.06 17.52 -4.40
C GLY A 162 -2.06 18.67 -4.51
N THR A 163 -1.82 19.44 -3.45
CA THR A 163 -0.85 20.54 -3.43
C THR A 163 0.58 20.06 -3.66
N LEU A 164 1.04 19.10 -2.88
CA LEU A 164 2.42 18.62 -2.91
C LEU A 164 2.58 17.35 -3.76
N PHE A 165 1.59 16.46 -3.72
CA PHE A 165 1.67 15.15 -4.37
C PHE A 165 0.98 15.09 -5.73
N GLY A 166 0.17 16.08 -6.07
CA GLY A 166 -0.42 16.23 -7.41
C GLY A 166 -1.67 15.41 -7.64
N ARG A 167 -1.82 14.93 -8.90
CA ARG A 167 -3.00 14.16 -9.32
C ARG A 167 -3.15 12.87 -8.52
N ASN A 168 -4.38 12.38 -8.47
CA ASN A 168 -4.70 11.08 -7.89
C ASN A 168 -4.32 10.96 -6.40
N SER A 169 -4.32 12.09 -5.69
CA SER A 169 -4.10 12.19 -4.24
C SER A 169 -5.27 12.88 -3.54
N GLU A 170 -6.46 12.80 -4.12
CA GLU A 170 -7.67 13.45 -3.61
C GLU A 170 -8.24 12.77 -2.36
N ALA A 171 -7.94 11.49 -2.12
CA ALA A 171 -8.26 10.79 -0.89
C ALA A 171 -7.13 10.92 0.14
N GLY A 172 -5.89 11.00 -0.33
CA GLY A 172 -4.71 11.09 0.52
C GLY A 172 -3.42 10.69 -0.17
N ALA A 173 -2.36 10.59 0.63
CA ALA A 173 -1.06 10.11 0.19
C ALA A 173 -0.48 9.12 1.19
N ILE A 174 0.31 8.17 0.71
CA ILE A 174 1.07 7.23 1.51
C ILE A 174 2.54 7.47 1.22
N ASN A 175 3.31 7.84 2.25
CA ASN A 175 4.76 7.97 2.14
C ASN A 175 5.42 6.80 2.84
N VAL A 176 6.32 6.14 2.17
CA VAL A 176 7.17 5.08 2.71
C VAL A 176 8.60 5.62 2.72
N THR A 177 9.19 5.71 3.90
CA THR A 177 10.60 6.04 4.06
C THR A 177 11.37 4.75 4.34
N THR A 178 12.41 4.49 3.54
CA THR A 178 13.27 3.33 3.74
C THR A 178 14.48 3.71 4.58
N ARG A 179 15.06 2.73 5.31
CA ARG A 179 16.29 2.97 6.09
C ARG A 179 17.44 3.33 5.16
N LYS A 180 18.07 4.46 5.43
CA LYS A 180 19.21 4.97 4.65
C LYS A 180 20.53 4.36 5.15
N PRO A 181 21.60 4.35 4.33
CA PRO A 181 22.95 4.04 4.81
C PRO A 181 23.37 5.01 5.91
N THR A 182 24.03 4.49 6.96
CA THR A 182 24.57 5.25 8.07
C THR A 182 26.11 5.16 8.11
N ARG A 183 26.75 5.99 8.93
CA ARG A 183 28.20 5.94 9.15
C ARG A 183 28.62 4.87 10.17
N ASP A 184 27.65 4.25 10.84
CA ASP A 184 27.87 3.15 11.77
C ASP A 184 27.54 1.82 11.09
N LEU A 185 28.32 0.79 11.39
CA LEU A 185 28.02 -0.57 10.94
C LEU A 185 26.82 -1.09 11.73
N GLU A 186 25.74 -1.31 11.03
CA GLU A 186 24.50 -1.82 11.60
C GLU A 186 23.84 -2.84 10.66
N GLY A 187 23.04 -3.71 11.23
CA GLY A 187 22.32 -4.68 10.43
C GLY A 187 21.40 -5.56 11.25
N TYR A 188 20.66 -6.39 10.52
CA TYR A 188 19.82 -7.41 11.14
C TYR A 188 19.65 -8.62 10.21
N VAL A 189 19.32 -9.75 10.83
CA VAL A 189 18.83 -10.94 10.14
C VAL A 189 17.57 -11.43 10.84
N ARG A 190 16.59 -11.92 10.06
CA ARG A 190 15.33 -12.44 10.59
C ARG A 190 14.89 -13.66 9.81
N GLY A 191 14.36 -14.66 10.52
CA GLY A 191 13.75 -15.84 9.92
C GLY A 191 12.44 -16.19 10.61
N GLU A 192 11.43 -16.58 9.84
CA GLU A 192 10.13 -17.06 10.34
C GLU A 192 9.72 -18.33 9.62
N VAL A 193 9.05 -19.21 10.35
CA VAL A 193 8.34 -20.36 9.79
C VAL A 193 6.97 -20.50 10.47
N GLY A 194 5.99 -20.99 9.72
CA GLY A 194 4.63 -21.13 10.22
C GLY A 194 3.84 -22.23 9.52
N ASN A 195 2.57 -22.36 9.92
CA ASN A 195 1.67 -23.27 9.24
C ASN A 195 1.38 -22.81 7.80
N GLN A 196 0.76 -23.68 7.00
CA GLN A 196 0.49 -23.42 5.56
C GLN A 196 1.76 -23.08 4.76
N GLY A 197 2.86 -23.82 5.00
CA GLY A 197 4.12 -23.61 4.28
C GLY A 197 4.71 -22.20 4.41
N GLN A 198 4.25 -21.39 5.37
CA GLN A 198 4.74 -20.02 5.53
C GLN A 198 6.19 -19.99 5.96
N PHE A 199 6.98 -19.21 5.26
CA PHE A 199 8.36 -18.89 5.62
C PHE A 199 8.71 -17.46 5.24
N MET A 200 9.67 -16.88 5.95
CA MET A 200 10.29 -15.61 5.59
C MET A 200 11.73 -15.61 6.08
N THR A 201 12.64 -15.12 5.24
CA THR A 201 14.02 -14.79 5.60
C THR A 201 14.30 -13.39 5.11
N GLU A 202 14.79 -12.56 5.99
CA GLU A 202 15.12 -11.16 5.72
C GLU A 202 16.42 -10.77 6.39
N GLY A 203 17.17 -9.88 5.77
CA GLY A 203 18.33 -9.27 6.38
C GLY A 203 18.73 -7.99 5.67
N ALA A 204 19.36 -7.11 6.44
CA ALA A 204 19.98 -5.90 5.93
C ALA A 204 21.31 -5.66 6.65
N VAL A 205 22.24 -5.04 5.94
CA VAL A 205 23.50 -4.57 6.48
C VAL A 205 23.87 -3.24 5.84
N GLY A 206 24.31 -2.29 6.63
CA GLY A 206 24.77 -0.98 6.19
C GLY A 206 25.95 -0.51 7.02
N GLY A 207 26.70 0.45 6.46
CA GLY A 207 27.83 1.06 7.12
C GLY A 207 28.72 1.87 6.19
N PRO A 208 29.79 2.48 6.72
CA PRO A 208 30.69 3.32 5.96
C PRO A 208 31.58 2.47 5.02
N LEU A 209 31.74 2.94 3.79
CA LEU A 209 32.74 2.46 2.84
C LEU A 209 33.99 3.36 2.89
N THR A 210 33.78 4.66 3.08
CA THR A 210 34.80 5.70 3.31
C THR A 210 34.25 6.74 4.29
N GLU A 211 35.02 7.76 4.64
CA GLU A 211 34.56 8.87 5.49
C GLU A 211 33.32 9.60 4.92
N SER A 212 33.21 9.67 3.59
CA SER A 212 32.12 10.38 2.91
C SER A 212 31.13 9.48 2.19
N LEU A 213 31.30 8.17 2.19
CA LEU A 213 30.46 7.22 1.47
C LEU A 213 30.01 6.08 2.38
N ALA A 214 28.71 5.87 2.47
CA ALA A 214 28.10 4.74 3.17
C ALA A 214 27.25 3.92 2.20
N ALA A 215 27.06 2.63 2.49
CA ALA A 215 26.23 1.72 1.70
C ALA A 215 25.29 0.93 2.61
N ARG A 216 24.15 0.50 2.05
CA ARG A 216 23.20 -0.43 2.68
C ARG A 216 22.61 -1.39 1.66
N ILE A 217 22.52 -2.66 2.04
CA ILE A 217 21.87 -3.70 1.23
C ILE A 217 20.83 -4.39 2.10
N ALA A 218 19.65 -4.63 1.54
CA ALA A 218 18.58 -5.37 2.18
C ALA A 218 18.02 -6.43 1.23
N VAL A 219 17.65 -7.59 1.78
CA VAL A 219 17.06 -8.72 1.05
C VAL A 219 15.98 -9.38 1.87
N ARG A 220 14.87 -9.76 1.22
CA ARG A 220 13.81 -10.61 1.78
C ARG A 220 13.42 -11.68 0.77
N ARG A 221 13.27 -12.90 1.26
CA ARG A 221 12.57 -13.97 0.56
C ARG A 221 11.46 -14.50 1.45
N SER A 222 10.25 -14.58 0.91
CA SER A 222 9.08 -15.08 1.65
C SER A 222 8.20 -15.94 0.76
N GLY A 223 7.28 -16.67 1.39
CA GLY A 223 6.27 -17.44 0.69
C GLY A 223 5.34 -18.17 1.64
N PHE A 224 4.26 -18.66 1.07
CA PHE A 224 3.28 -19.48 1.78
C PHE A 224 2.56 -20.39 0.77
N ASP A 225 1.80 -21.34 1.28
CA ASP A 225 0.86 -22.13 0.48
C ASP A 225 -0.54 -21.50 0.63
N ASN A 226 -1.26 -21.34 -0.47
CA ASN A 226 -2.58 -20.71 -0.45
C ASN A 226 -3.53 -21.43 0.49
N TRP A 227 -4.44 -20.69 1.10
CA TRP A 227 -5.50 -21.23 1.98
C TRP A 227 -6.75 -21.65 1.21
N VAL A 228 -6.76 -21.49 -0.11
CA VAL A 228 -7.77 -21.99 -1.05
C VAL A 228 -7.17 -23.18 -1.77
N ASP A 229 -7.87 -24.30 -1.76
CA ASP A 229 -7.43 -25.54 -2.39
C ASP A 229 -7.96 -25.65 -3.82
N ASP A 230 -7.26 -26.37 -4.68
CA ASP A 230 -7.78 -26.84 -5.97
C ASP A 230 -8.71 -28.03 -5.72
N GLN A 231 -9.90 -28.05 -6.34
CA GLN A 231 -10.85 -29.15 -6.17
C GLN A 231 -10.43 -30.42 -6.90
N GLN A 232 -9.55 -30.33 -7.90
CA GLN A 232 -9.18 -31.47 -8.73
C GLN A 232 -8.13 -32.36 -8.10
N ASP A 233 -7.15 -31.78 -7.39
CA ASP A 233 -6.08 -32.54 -6.76
C ASP A 233 -6.06 -32.38 -5.22
N GLY A 234 -6.77 -31.39 -4.66
CA GLY A 234 -6.82 -31.10 -3.23
C GLY A 234 -5.57 -30.40 -2.69
N ASP A 235 -4.66 -29.99 -3.55
CA ASP A 235 -3.47 -29.20 -3.21
C ASP A 235 -3.83 -27.71 -3.08
N PRO A 236 -2.97 -26.89 -2.41
CA PRO A 236 -3.12 -25.45 -2.45
C PRO A 236 -3.14 -24.90 -3.88
N LEU A 237 -4.16 -24.09 -4.21
CA LEU A 237 -4.39 -23.55 -5.54
C LEU A 237 -3.14 -22.87 -6.14
N THR A 238 -2.37 -22.19 -5.30
CA THR A 238 -1.10 -21.56 -5.66
C THR A 238 -0.12 -21.62 -4.49
N LYS A 239 1.16 -21.42 -4.77
CA LYS A 239 2.23 -21.35 -3.78
C LYS A 239 3.04 -20.06 -3.99
N PRO A 240 2.50 -18.87 -3.60
CA PRO A 240 3.16 -17.59 -3.78
C PRO A 240 4.57 -17.54 -3.18
N ARG A 241 5.50 -16.95 -3.92
CA ARG A 241 6.91 -16.79 -3.54
C ARG A 241 7.37 -15.39 -3.92
N ASP A 242 7.90 -14.65 -2.94
CA ASP A 242 8.31 -13.27 -3.12
C ASP A 242 9.82 -13.11 -2.91
N LEU A 243 10.42 -12.24 -3.69
CA LEU A 243 11.80 -11.80 -3.53
C LEU A 243 11.85 -10.27 -3.60
N ALA A 244 12.43 -9.63 -2.59
CA ALA A 244 12.68 -8.19 -2.57
C ALA A 244 14.16 -7.93 -2.29
N LEU A 245 14.76 -7.02 -3.07
CA LEU A 245 16.15 -6.63 -2.98
C LEU A 245 16.24 -5.11 -3.05
N ARG A 246 17.06 -4.49 -2.19
CA ARG A 246 17.38 -3.05 -2.28
C ARG A 246 18.85 -2.83 -1.96
N GLY A 247 19.49 -1.96 -2.74
CA GLY A 247 20.82 -1.43 -2.51
C GLY A 247 20.78 0.08 -2.52
N SER A 248 21.47 0.73 -1.59
CA SER A 248 21.58 2.20 -1.50
C SER A 248 23.02 2.62 -1.22
N LEU A 249 23.41 3.77 -1.82
CA LEU A 249 24.69 4.42 -1.59
C LEU A 249 24.42 5.87 -1.20
N LEU A 250 24.93 6.28 -0.04
CA LEU A 250 24.84 7.66 0.47
C LEU A 250 26.23 8.29 0.42
N TRP A 251 26.35 9.35 -0.35
CA TRP A 251 27.51 10.24 -0.31
C TRP A 251 27.15 11.52 0.46
N ASP A 252 28.05 11.93 1.35
CA ASP A 252 27.91 13.15 2.15
C ASP A 252 29.28 13.83 2.25
N ASN A 253 29.34 15.09 1.83
CA ASN A 253 30.60 15.85 1.82
C ASN A 253 30.86 16.61 3.13
N ASP A 254 30.01 16.45 4.16
CA ASP A 254 30.06 17.18 5.44
C ASP A 254 30.01 18.72 5.32
N GLN A 255 29.61 19.22 4.15
CA GLN A 255 29.47 20.66 3.82
C GLN A 255 28.04 20.98 3.31
N GLY A 256 27.06 20.21 3.76
CA GLY A 256 25.65 20.41 3.42
C GLY A 256 25.24 19.86 2.05
N THR A 257 26.06 19.02 1.40
CA THR A 257 25.66 18.33 0.16
C THR A 257 25.61 16.84 0.39
N THR A 258 24.47 16.23 0.10
CA THR A 258 24.28 14.79 0.14
C THR A 258 23.75 14.25 -1.18
N GLY A 259 24.13 13.02 -1.51
CA GLY A 259 23.63 12.29 -2.68
C GLY A 259 23.26 10.87 -2.28
N LEU A 260 22.02 10.45 -2.55
CA LEU A 260 21.55 9.10 -2.30
C LEU A 260 21.18 8.44 -3.63
N LEU A 261 21.86 7.33 -3.95
CA LEU A 261 21.50 6.45 -5.05
C LEU A 261 20.78 5.22 -4.49
N THR A 262 19.62 4.87 -5.03
CA THR A 262 18.88 3.68 -4.64
C THR A 262 18.49 2.85 -5.86
N ALA A 263 18.66 1.53 -5.75
CA ALA A 263 18.18 0.54 -6.70
C ALA A 263 17.40 -0.54 -5.94
N GLU A 264 16.18 -0.80 -6.38
CA GLU A 264 15.28 -1.77 -5.75
C GLU A 264 14.59 -2.63 -6.80
N ARG A 265 14.42 -3.92 -6.49
CA ARG A 265 13.64 -4.86 -7.28
C ARG A 265 12.83 -5.74 -6.34
N GLN A 266 11.53 -5.85 -6.62
CA GLN A 266 10.62 -6.77 -5.95
C GLN A 266 9.91 -7.63 -6.97
N ARG A 267 9.86 -8.93 -6.74
CA ARG A 267 9.16 -9.91 -7.56
C ARG A 267 8.25 -10.78 -6.71
N ALA A 268 7.01 -10.90 -7.13
CA ALA A 268 6.01 -11.80 -6.59
C ALA A 268 5.58 -12.81 -7.67
N ASP A 269 5.63 -14.10 -7.33
CA ASP A 269 5.31 -15.20 -8.26
C ASP A 269 4.11 -16.00 -7.75
N HIS A 270 3.38 -16.63 -8.69
CA HIS A 270 2.30 -17.60 -8.41
C HIS A 270 1.14 -17.05 -7.56
N TYR A 271 0.76 -15.82 -7.78
CA TYR A 271 -0.46 -15.29 -7.17
C TYR A 271 -1.68 -15.52 -8.08
N ALA A 272 -2.85 -15.65 -7.47
CA ALA A 272 -4.12 -15.76 -8.17
C ALA A 272 -5.11 -14.75 -7.61
N GLY A 273 -5.87 -14.12 -8.49
CA GLY A 273 -7.11 -13.45 -8.09
C GLY A 273 -8.14 -14.53 -7.75
N LEU A 274 -8.61 -14.53 -6.51
CA LEU A 274 -9.49 -15.57 -6.01
C LEU A 274 -10.91 -15.04 -5.96
N GLU A 275 -11.75 -15.48 -6.87
CA GLU A 275 -13.19 -15.20 -6.84
C GLU A 275 -13.94 -16.53 -6.78
N MET A 276 -14.79 -16.72 -5.78
CA MET A 276 -15.53 -17.96 -5.58
C MET A 276 -16.97 -17.71 -5.18
N LEU A 277 -17.82 -18.69 -5.44
CA LEU A 277 -19.23 -18.65 -5.06
C LEU A 277 -19.41 -18.56 -3.54
N ARG A 278 -20.37 -17.75 -3.12
CA ARG A 278 -20.80 -17.67 -1.72
C ARG A 278 -22.01 -18.59 -1.46
N PRO A 279 -22.15 -19.14 -0.21
CA PRO A 279 -21.26 -19.00 0.94
C PRO A 279 -20.01 -19.87 0.84
N PHE A 280 -18.88 -19.38 1.36
CA PHE A 280 -17.65 -20.18 1.43
C PHE A 280 -17.78 -21.32 2.44
N GLY A 281 -17.24 -22.48 2.08
CA GLY A 281 -17.08 -23.59 3.00
C GLY A 281 -15.98 -23.36 4.06
N ASN A 282 -15.84 -24.31 4.99
CA ASN A 282 -14.74 -24.28 5.97
C ASN A 282 -13.35 -24.44 5.33
N ARG A 283 -13.28 -25.11 4.18
CA ARG A 283 -12.13 -25.23 3.31
C ARG A 283 -12.52 -24.66 1.96
N PRO A 284 -12.22 -23.38 1.72
CA PRO A 284 -12.54 -22.77 0.44
C PRO A 284 -11.73 -23.43 -0.67
N SER A 285 -12.37 -23.76 -1.78
CA SER A 285 -11.74 -24.41 -2.92
C SER A 285 -12.33 -23.91 -4.23
N LEU A 286 -11.55 -23.96 -5.29
CA LEU A 286 -11.88 -23.54 -6.65
C LEU A 286 -11.64 -24.70 -7.62
N ASP A 287 -12.45 -24.79 -8.66
CA ASP A 287 -12.34 -25.83 -9.69
C ASP A 287 -11.69 -25.27 -10.95
N TYR A 288 -10.35 -25.19 -10.92
CA TYR A 288 -9.51 -24.85 -12.07
C TYR A 288 -8.70 -26.05 -12.53
N THR A 289 -8.16 -25.97 -13.73
CA THR A 289 -7.13 -26.92 -14.17
C THR A 289 -5.85 -26.66 -13.38
N PRO A 290 -5.24 -27.71 -12.75
CA PRO A 290 -4.01 -27.53 -12.01
C PRO A 290 -2.91 -26.85 -12.84
N GLY A 291 -2.23 -25.84 -12.26
CA GLY A 291 -1.22 -25.05 -12.93
C GLY A 291 -1.73 -23.83 -13.73
N THR A 292 -3.02 -23.55 -13.73
CA THR A 292 -3.60 -22.38 -14.43
C THR A 292 -2.89 -21.07 -14.07
N PHE A 293 -2.42 -20.92 -12.84
CA PHE A 293 -1.80 -19.69 -12.33
C PHE A 293 -0.27 -19.73 -12.25
N ASP A 294 0.39 -20.76 -12.75
CA ASP A 294 1.84 -20.95 -12.62
C ASP A 294 2.68 -19.84 -13.30
N GLY A 295 2.13 -19.20 -14.33
CA GLY A 295 2.76 -18.09 -15.04
C GLY A 295 2.53 -16.70 -14.40
N ASN A 296 1.69 -16.62 -13.38
CA ASN A 296 1.34 -15.34 -12.78
C ASN A 296 2.52 -14.77 -12.00
N GLN A 297 2.91 -13.57 -12.35
CA GLN A 297 4.02 -12.87 -11.73
C GLN A 297 3.87 -11.35 -11.82
N LYS A 298 4.50 -10.66 -10.88
CA LYS A 298 4.66 -9.21 -10.91
C LYS A 298 6.08 -8.83 -10.52
N THR A 299 6.69 -7.93 -11.26
CA THR A 299 8.00 -7.36 -10.95
C THR A 299 7.88 -5.85 -10.89
N ASN A 300 8.37 -5.26 -9.79
CA ASN A 300 8.52 -3.82 -9.63
C ASN A 300 10.00 -3.49 -9.51
N GLU A 301 10.44 -2.48 -10.23
CA GLU A 301 11.80 -1.95 -10.15
C GLU A 301 11.75 -0.43 -9.90
N ARG A 302 12.66 0.05 -9.08
CA ARG A 302 12.82 1.47 -8.78
C ARG A 302 14.30 1.83 -8.75
N TYR A 303 14.65 2.85 -9.49
CA TYR A 303 15.99 3.45 -9.50
C TYR A 303 15.83 4.94 -9.25
N SER A 304 16.56 5.48 -8.29
CA SER A 304 16.47 6.91 -7.95
C SER A 304 17.81 7.51 -7.56
N VAL A 305 17.96 8.80 -7.87
CA VAL A 305 19.05 9.65 -7.40
C VAL A 305 18.41 10.84 -6.70
N GLU A 306 18.69 11.00 -5.42
CA GLU A 306 18.34 12.17 -4.63
C GLU A 306 19.60 12.97 -4.35
N LEU A 307 19.57 14.28 -4.65
CA LEU A 307 20.62 15.23 -4.35
C LEU A 307 20.06 16.35 -3.49
N ASN A 308 20.69 16.59 -2.35
CA ASN A 308 20.36 17.70 -1.47
C ASN A 308 21.55 18.63 -1.33
N HIS A 309 21.30 19.93 -1.30
CA HIS A 309 22.31 20.93 -1.02
C HIS A 309 21.74 22.02 -0.13
N ASP A 310 22.35 22.19 1.04
CA ASP A 310 21.99 23.21 2.01
C ASP A 310 22.61 24.56 1.63
N LEU A 311 21.74 25.55 1.45
CA LEU A 311 22.08 26.95 1.37
C LEU A 311 21.99 27.58 2.78
N ALA A 312 22.33 28.85 2.91
CA ALA A 312 22.35 29.51 4.22
C ALA A 312 20.99 29.46 4.99
N GLN A 313 19.85 29.44 4.28
CA GLN A 313 18.49 29.50 4.86
C GLN A 313 17.50 28.56 4.17
N SER A 314 17.95 27.74 3.25
CA SER A 314 17.09 26.88 2.45
C SER A 314 17.85 25.67 1.94
N ARG A 315 17.12 24.65 1.49
CA ARG A 315 17.67 23.44 0.87
C ARG A 315 17.14 23.28 -0.54
N ILE A 316 18.04 23.00 -1.48
CA ILE A 316 17.68 22.52 -2.81
C ILE A 316 17.64 21.00 -2.75
N THR A 317 16.55 20.39 -3.21
CA THR A 317 16.43 18.94 -3.38
C THR A 317 16.08 18.63 -4.83
N SER A 318 16.79 17.66 -5.41
CA SER A 318 16.51 17.11 -6.74
C SER A 318 16.34 15.60 -6.63
N ILE A 319 15.18 15.07 -7.04
CA ILE A 319 14.91 13.64 -7.10
C ILE A 319 14.62 13.26 -8.54
N SER A 320 15.51 12.44 -9.13
CA SER A 320 15.34 11.85 -10.46
C SER A 320 15.07 10.37 -10.29
N ALA A 321 14.01 9.86 -10.88
CA ALA A 321 13.66 8.47 -10.72
C ALA A 321 13.14 7.82 -12.01
N TYR A 322 13.37 6.51 -12.07
CA TYR A 322 12.78 5.60 -13.04
C TYR A 322 12.14 4.42 -12.29
N THR A 323 10.88 4.15 -12.59
CA THR A 323 10.19 2.95 -12.09
C THR A 323 9.67 2.11 -13.25
N SER A 324 9.70 0.80 -13.08
CA SER A 324 9.12 -0.18 -14.01
C SER A 324 8.24 -1.14 -13.23
N THR A 325 7.05 -1.41 -13.76
CA THR A 325 6.16 -2.47 -13.29
C THR A 325 5.82 -3.36 -14.48
N ASP A 326 6.14 -4.64 -14.37
CA ASP A 326 5.77 -5.67 -15.34
C ASP A 326 4.91 -6.71 -14.63
N PHE A 327 3.74 -7.04 -15.16
CA PHE A 327 2.96 -8.16 -14.66
C PHE A 327 2.36 -9.01 -15.80
N ASN A 328 2.18 -10.29 -15.48
CA ASN A 328 1.39 -11.24 -16.23
C ASN A 328 0.44 -11.96 -15.26
N ALA A 329 -0.85 -11.99 -15.57
CA ALA A 329 -1.86 -12.56 -14.70
C ALA A 329 -2.97 -13.25 -15.50
N VAL A 330 -3.12 -14.55 -15.31
CA VAL A 330 -4.33 -15.27 -15.67
C VAL A 330 -5.37 -15.07 -14.57
N LYS A 331 -6.58 -14.70 -14.96
CA LYS A 331 -7.73 -14.48 -14.08
C LYS A 331 -9.00 -14.98 -14.75
N GLY A 332 -10.10 -15.07 -13.99
CA GLY A 332 -11.41 -15.42 -14.57
C GLY A 332 -12.29 -16.16 -13.60
N TYR A 333 -13.20 -16.97 -14.12
CA TYR A 333 -14.16 -17.75 -13.35
C TYR A 333 -13.86 -19.23 -13.43
N ASP A 334 -13.93 -19.91 -12.30
CA ASP A 334 -13.82 -21.34 -12.20
C ASP A 334 -15.09 -22.04 -12.74
N ARG A 335 -15.03 -23.37 -12.85
CA ARG A 335 -16.17 -24.18 -13.35
C ARG A 335 -17.42 -24.05 -12.49
N ASN A 336 -17.29 -23.82 -11.18
CA ASN A 336 -18.45 -23.65 -10.30
C ASN A 336 -19.20 -22.35 -10.58
N ILE A 337 -18.47 -21.23 -10.81
CA ILE A 337 -19.09 -19.95 -11.12
C ILE A 337 -19.76 -20.01 -12.50
N THR A 338 -19.09 -20.56 -13.50
CA THR A 338 -19.64 -20.63 -14.86
C THR A 338 -20.85 -21.58 -14.93
N GLU A 339 -20.85 -22.69 -14.18
CA GLU A 339 -22.04 -23.55 -14.06
C GLU A 339 -23.22 -22.78 -13.44
N ALA A 340 -22.96 -22.01 -12.39
CA ALA A 340 -24.00 -21.21 -11.74
C ALA A 340 -24.54 -20.08 -12.64
N LEU A 341 -23.70 -19.45 -13.47
CA LEU A 341 -24.09 -18.35 -14.35
C LEU A 341 -24.73 -18.84 -15.66
N TYR A 342 -24.19 -19.91 -16.25
CA TYR A 342 -24.52 -20.32 -17.63
C TYR A 342 -25.12 -21.72 -17.70
N GLY A 343 -25.23 -22.44 -16.57
CA GLY A 343 -25.77 -23.81 -16.54
C GLY A 343 -24.84 -24.88 -17.13
N SER A 344 -23.56 -24.54 -17.35
CA SER A 344 -22.56 -25.45 -17.91
C SER A 344 -21.19 -25.11 -17.34
N PRO A 345 -20.45 -26.12 -16.79
CA PRO A 345 -19.15 -25.89 -16.20
C PRO A 345 -18.05 -25.74 -17.28
N PHE A 346 -17.36 -24.62 -17.30
CA PHE A 346 -16.16 -24.39 -18.10
C PHE A 346 -15.27 -23.36 -17.40
N GLU A 347 -14.00 -23.29 -17.74
CA GLU A 347 -13.13 -22.20 -17.28
C GLU A 347 -13.28 -20.99 -18.18
N TYR A 348 -13.63 -19.85 -17.60
CA TYR A 348 -13.54 -18.56 -18.27
C TYR A 348 -12.23 -17.90 -17.86
N LEU A 349 -11.28 -17.80 -18.79
CA LEU A 349 -9.94 -17.34 -18.51
C LEU A 349 -9.54 -16.18 -19.40
N ILE A 350 -8.96 -15.16 -18.79
CA ILE A 350 -8.35 -14.01 -19.44
C ILE A 350 -6.91 -13.92 -18.93
N GLU A 351 -5.97 -13.75 -19.85
CA GLU A 351 -4.60 -13.37 -19.52
C GLU A 351 -4.42 -11.88 -19.72
N ASP A 352 -4.05 -11.18 -18.65
CA ASP A 352 -3.67 -9.77 -18.68
C ASP A 352 -2.15 -9.65 -18.59
N THR A 353 -1.56 -8.92 -19.52
CA THR A 353 -0.15 -8.53 -19.47
C THR A 353 -0.03 -7.01 -19.47
N ALA A 354 0.72 -6.46 -18.52
CA ALA A 354 0.99 -5.02 -18.52
C ALA A 354 2.45 -4.70 -18.26
N LYS A 355 2.89 -3.62 -18.90
CA LYS A 355 4.21 -3.01 -18.68
C LYS A 355 4.02 -1.52 -18.48
N GLU A 356 4.44 -1.00 -17.34
CA GLU A 356 4.43 0.42 -17.05
C GLU A 356 5.86 0.91 -16.80
N ARG A 357 6.21 2.04 -17.37
CA ARG A 357 7.48 2.74 -17.15
C ARG A 357 7.21 4.19 -16.84
N VAL A 358 7.77 4.67 -15.73
CA VAL A 358 7.60 6.06 -15.31
C VAL A 358 8.96 6.70 -15.10
N TRP A 359 9.19 7.82 -15.74
CA TRP A 359 10.27 8.76 -15.47
C TRP A 359 9.73 9.93 -14.69
N SER A 360 10.38 10.30 -13.61
CA SER A 360 9.98 11.46 -12.81
C SER A 360 11.19 12.28 -12.41
N GLN A 361 10.97 13.61 -12.35
CA GLN A 361 11.90 14.58 -11.84
C GLN A 361 11.15 15.54 -10.91
N ASP A 362 11.59 15.65 -9.68
CA ASP A 362 11.16 16.67 -8.75
C ASP A 362 12.35 17.57 -8.40
N LEU A 363 12.21 18.85 -8.63
CA LEU A 363 13.19 19.87 -8.25
C LEU A 363 12.50 20.87 -7.34
N ARG A 364 12.96 20.97 -6.10
CA ARG A 364 12.36 21.84 -5.10
C ARG A 364 13.36 22.63 -4.30
N LEU A 365 12.90 23.77 -3.85
CA LEU A 365 13.57 24.64 -2.91
C LEU A 365 12.65 24.78 -1.69
N GLY A 366 13.18 24.60 -0.49
CA GLY A 366 12.41 24.69 0.76
C GLY A 366 13.22 25.31 1.90
N SER A 367 12.52 25.72 2.94
CA SER A 367 13.14 26.15 4.19
C SER A 367 13.89 24.99 4.85
N LEU A 368 14.92 25.29 5.64
CA LEU A 368 15.53 24.32 6.54
C LEU A 368 14.53 23.90 7.65
N ALA A 369 14.73 22.74 8.26
CA ALA A 369 13.82 22.18 9.27
C ALA A 369 13.65 23.08 10.51
N ASP A 370 14.66 23.87 10.86
CA ASP A 370 14.71 24.78 12.01
C ASP A 370 14.22 26.20 11.69
N ALA A 371 13.71 26.46 10.48
CA ALA A 371 13.27 27.79 10.07
C ALA A 371 11.94 28.17 10.73
N ASP A 372 11.81 29.43 11.18
CA ASP A 372 10.58 30.01 11.76
C ASP A 372 9.38 29.94 10.80
N VAL A 373 9.65 30.01 9.50
CA VAL A 373 8.64 29.94 8.43
C VAL A 373 8.92 28.72 7.58
N PHE A 374 8.02 27.74 7.64
CA PHE A 374 8.03 26.63 6.69
C PHE A 374 7.61 27.12 5.31
N TRP A 375 8.37 26.78 4.28
CA TRP A 375 7.94 26.92 2.89
C TRP A 375 8.64 25.91 2.00
N VAL A 376 7.95 25.50 0.95
CA VAL A 376 8.49 24.67 -0.12
C VAL A 376 7.88 25.12 -1.46
N THR A 377 8.69 25.17 -2.51
CA THR A 377 8.23 25.40 -3.88
C THR A 377 9.01 24.51 -4.84
N GLY A 378 8.40 24.11 -5.92
CA GLY A 378 9.07 23.21 -6.85
C GLY A 378 8.39 23.03 -8.18
N VAL A 379 9.10 22.30 -9.04
CA VAL A 379 8.68 21.84 -10.35
C VAL A 379 8.69 20.33 -10.36
N ASN A 380 7.59 19.72 -10.80
CA ASN A 380 7.50 18.29 -10.96
C ASN A 380 7.23 17.95 -12.44
N LEU A 381 8.01 17.03 -12.99
CA LEU A 381 7.91 16.56 -14.36
C LEU A 381 7.79 15.04 -14.33
N SER A 382 6.85 14.48 -15.09
CA SER A 382 6.76 13.03 -15.19
C SER A 382 6.29 12.60 -16.58
N ARG A 383 6.76 11.41 -17.00
CA ARG A 383 6.32 10.72 -18.19
C ARG A 383 6.04 9.25 -17.82
N SER A 384 4.81 8.82 -18.05
CA SER A 384 4.41 7.43 -17.93
C SER A 384 4.08 6.88 -19.31
N GLU A 385 4.59 5.69 -19.60
CA GLU A 385 4.27 4.87 -20.77
C GLU A 385 3.80 3.52 -20.26
N ARG A 386 2.67 3.04 -20.76
CA ARG A 386 2.08 1.78 -20.32
C ARG A 386 1.43 1.05 -21.49
N SER A 387 1.74 -0.24 -21.63
CA SER A 387 0.94 -1.18 -22.42
C SER A 387 0.09 -2.03 -21.48
N PHE A 388 -1.10 -2.38 -21.93
CA PHE A 388 -2.01 -3.29 -21.23
C PHE A 388 -2.72 -4.16 -22.26
N ASP A 389 -2.37 -5.43 -22.30
CA ASP A 389 -2.89 -6.41 -23.24
C ASP A 389 -3.76 -7.42 -22.51
N SER A 390 -4.88 -7.82 -23.13
CA SER A 390 -5.78 -8.85 -22.60
C SER A 390 -6.12 -9.86 -23.69
N ASP A 391 -5.89 -11.12 -23.39
CA ASP A 391 -6.24 -12.28 -24.22
C ASP A 391 -7.34 -13.09 -23.56
N ASP A 392 -8.56 -13.05 -24.12
CA ASP A 392 -9.69 -13.88 -23.69
C ASP A 392 -9.61 -15.25 -24.36
N PHE A 393 -9.18 -16.27 -23.64
CA PHE A 393 -9.03 -17.63 -24.16
C PHE A 393 -10.37 -18.30 -24.47
N THR A 394 -11.47 -17.82 -23.89
CA THR A 394 -12.79 -18.42 -24.07
C THR A 394 -13.44 -17.93 -25.37
N SER A 395 -13.36 -16.64 -25.65
CA SER A 395 -13.92 -16.03 -26.87
C SER A 395 -12.92 -15.91 -28.01
N GLY A 396 -11.63 -15.98 -27.73
CA GLY A 396 -10.53 -15.68 -28.64
C GLY A 396 -10.40 -14.19 -28.99
N ALA A 397 -11.01 -13.31 -28.18
CA ALA A 397 -10.87 -11.87 -28.33
C ALA A 397 -9.54 -11.40 -27.73
N GLN A 398 -8.91 -10.43 -28.40
CA GLN A 398 -7.66 -9.83 -27.95
C GLN A 398 -7.79 -8.31 -27.95
N GLN A 399 -7.27 -7.67 -26.88
CA GLN A 399 -7.20 -6.23 -26.77
C GLN A 399 -5.76 -5.80 -26.44
N MET A 400 -5.17 -5.03 -27.32
CA MET A 400 -3.86 -4.39 -27.09
C MET A 400 -4.09 -2.88 -26.89
N ARG A 401 -3.54 -2.30 -25.83
CA ARG A 401 -3.75 -0.90 -25.48
C ARG A 401 -2.45 -0.26 -25.01
N ASP A 402 -2.15 0.89 -25.58
CA ASP A 402 -1.00 1.73 -25.24
C ASP A 402 -1.46 3.07 -24.69
N PHE A 403 -0.86 3.47 -23.59
CA PHE A 403 -1.12 4.72 -22.90
C PHE A 403 0.17 5.51 -22.74
N SER A 404 0.12 6.83 -22.93
CA SER A 404 1.20 7.70 -22.56
C SER A 404 0.65 8.95 -21.86
N THR A 405 1.29 9.34 -20.77
CA THR A 405 0.96 10.56 -20.02
C THR A 405 2.23 11.37 -19.81
N ASN A 406 2.20 12.65 -20.23
CA ASN A 406 3.20 13.63 -19.87
C ASN A 406 2.56 14.65 -18.92
N SER A 407 3.14 14.85 -17.75
CA SER A 407 2.66 15.75 -16.70
C SER A 407 3.72 16.74 -16.31
N TYR A 408 3.31 18.02 -16.20
CA TYR A 408 4.14 19.12 -15.76
C TYR A 408 3.42 19.87 -14.66
N ALA A 409 4.10 20.23 -13.59
CA ALA A 409 3.46 20.97 -12.52
C ALA A 409 4.39 21.97 -11.85
N LEU A 410 3.80 23.08 -11.41
CA LEU A 410 4.39 24.05 -10.49
C LEU A 410 3.60 23.97 -9.18
N TYR A 411 4.31 24.00 -8.07
CA TYR A 411 3.67 23.94 -6.75
C TYR A 411 4.42 24.75 -5.71
N GLY A 412 3.72 25.10 -4.65
CA GLY A 412 4.30 25.70 -3.46
C GLY A 412 3.34 25.66 -2.29
N GLU A 413 3.91 25.60 -1.10
CA GLU A 413 3.19 25.68 0.18
C GLU A 413 4.03 26.47 1.18
N MET A 414 3.36 27.24 2.02
CA MET A 414 3.98 28.03 3.07
C MET A 414 3.12 27.98 4.33
N THR A 415 3.76 27.89 5.49
CA THR A 415 3.15 28.10 6.80
C THR A 415 3.77 29.31 7.46
N TYR A 416 2.97 30.32 7.68
CA TYR A 416 3.39 31.60 8.23
C TYR A 416 2.75 31.85 9.60
N PRO A 417 3.52 32.21 10.66
CA PRO A 417 2.97 32.64 11.95
C PRO A 417 2.32 34.01 11.80
N ILE A 418 0.98 34.06 11.89
CA ILE A 418 0.19 35.29 11.78
C ILE A 418 -0.01 35.99 13.12
N ALA A 419 0.15 35.26 14.23
CA ALA A 419 0.18 35.72 15.60
C ALA A 419 0.98 34.72 16.46
N GLU A 420 1.20 35.02 17.74
CA GLU A 420 2.00 34.21 18.66
C GLU A 420 1.59 32.72 18.68
N ASP A 421 0.27 32.43 18.71
CA ASP A 421 -0.28 31.08 18.78
C ASP A 421 -0.96 30.64 17.47
N TRP A 422 -0.93 31.47 16.41
CA TRP A 422 -1.65 31.19 15.17
C TRP A 422 -0.73 31.05 13.98
N LYS A 423 -0.88 29.95 13.25
CA LYS A 423 -0.16 29.68 11.99
C LYS A 423 -1.17 29.53 10.85
N LEU A 424 -0.91 30.21 9.74
CA LEU A 424 -1.65 30.07 8.48
C LEU A 424 -0.84 29.29 7.48
N THR A 425 -1.36 28.15 7.02
CA THR A 425 -0.79 27.37 5.91
C THR A 425 -1.58 27.63 4.65
N THR A 426 -0.88 27.95 3.55
CA THR A 426 -1.47 28.11 2.22
C THR A 426 -0.62 27.37 1.19
N GLY A 427 -1.27 26.63 0.31
CA GLY A 427 -0.59 25.90 -0.74
C GLY A 427 -1.39 25.88 -2.04
N LEU A 428 -0.68 25.89 -3.16
CA LEU A 428 -1.23 25.86 -4.50
C LEU A 428 -0.35 25.00 -5.42
N ARG A 429 -0.99 24.22 -6.30
CA ARG A 429 -0.36 23.52 -7.42
C ARG A 429 -1.18 23.75 -8.67
N HIS A 430 -0.49 23.94 -9.79
CA HIS A 430 -1.09 23.89 -11.12
C HIS A 430 -0.40 22.82 -11.96
N THR A 431 -1.21 21.96 -12.59
CA THR A 431 -0.72 20.82 -13.37
C THR A 431 -1.27 20.86 -14.79
N TRP A 432 -0.43 20.50 -15.76
CA TRP A 432 -0.75 20.31 -17.18
C TRP A 432 -0.49 18.87 -17.56
N ASP A 433 -1.53 18.13 -17.93
CA ASP A 433 -1.46 16.75 -18.39
C ASP A 433 -1.77 16.64 -19.88
N ARG A 434 -0.98 15.83 -20.58
CA ARG A 434 -1.23 15.40 -21.96
C ARG A 434 -1.21 13.89 -22.01
N LYS A 435 -2.34 13.30 -22.40
CA LYS A 435 -2.52 11.86 -22.47
C LYS A 435 -2.80 11.42 -23.90
N THR A 436 -2.25 10.26 -24.29
CA THR A 436 -2.55 9.58 -25.54
C THR A 436 -2.97 8.15 -25.25
N TYR A 437 -3.84 7.66 -26.08
CA TYR A 437 -4.36 6.31 -26.06
C TYR A 437 -4.32 5.75 -27.47
N GLY A 438 -3.82 4.53 -27.63
CA GLY A 438 -3.90 3.72 -28.83
C GLY A 438 -4.42 2.34 -28.45
N ALA A 439 -5.30 1.76 -29.27
CA ALA A 439 -5.78 0.40 -29.03
C ALA A 439 -6.09 -0.33 -30.32
N ASP A 440 -5.93 -1.67 -30.27
CA ASP A 440 -6.40 -2.62 -31.27
C ASP A 440 -7.31 -3.65 -30.59
N TYR A 441 -8.56 -3.74 -31.07
CA TYR A 441 -9.57 -4.68 -30.61
C TYR A 441 -9.77 -5.75 -31.66
N SER A 442 -9.40 -6.98 -31.35
CA SER A 442 -9.51 -8.13 -32.27
C SER A 442 -10.55 -9.13 -31.78
N SER A 443 -11.48 -9.51 -32.62
CA SER A 443 -12.48 -10.54 -32.33
C SER A 443 -12.99 -11.16 -33.64
N GLY A 444 -13.12 -12.49 -33.68
CA GLY A 444 -13.65 -13.21 -34.87
C GLY A 444 -12.83 -12.97 -36.15
N GLY A 445 -11.52 -12.70 -36.04
CA GLY A 445 -10.63 -12.43 -37.17
C GLY A 445 -10.68 -11.00 -37.72
N ASN A 446 -11.44 -10.11 -37.09
CA ASN A 446 -11.48 -8.69 -37.42
C ASN A 446 -10.77 -7.88 -36.35
N THR A 447 -10.00 -6.86 -36.76
CA THR A 447 -9.32 -5.91 -35.87
C THR A 447 -9.79 -4.50 -36.15
N VAL A 448 -10.13 -3.76 -35.11
CA VAL A 448 -10.52 -2.35 -35.16
C VAL A 448 -9.61 -1.54 -34.27
N GLY A 449 -8.91 -0.56 -34.87
CA GLY A 449 -8.03 0.35 -34.14
C GLY A 449 -8.76 1.57 -33.59
N ASP A 450 -8.26 2.12 -32.48
CA ASP A 450 -8.66 3.39 -31.89
C ASP A 450 -7.45 4.23 -31.48
N ASN A 451 -7.54 5.55 -31.65
CA ASN A 451 -6.50 6.49 -31.25
C ASN A 451 -7.12 7.77 -30.69
N ARG A 452 -6.75 8.12 -29.45
CA ARG A 452 -7.33 9.27 -28.77
C ARG A 452 -6.27 10.14 -28.11
N ARG A 453 -6.63 11.39 -27.85
CA ARG A 453 -5.80 12.36 -27.14
C ARG A 453 -6.65 13.15 -26.15
N LEU A 454 -6.10 13.40 -24.98
CA LEU A 454 -6.70 14.16 -23.91
C LEU A 454 -5.71 15.20 -23.40
N GLN A 455 -6.16 16.43 -23.16
CA GLN A 455 -5.41 17.46 -22.46
C GLN A 455 -6.23 17.92 -21.26
N ASP A 456 -5.58 18.02 -20.13
CA ASP A 456 -6.22 18.40 -18.87
C ASP A 456 -5.35 19.39 -18.11
N ASN A 457 -5.96 20.46 -17.58
CA ASN A 457 -5.29 21.46 -16.77
C ASN A 457 -6.11 21.70 -15.52
N TYR A 458 -5.47 21.67 -14.36
CA TYR A 458 -6.18 21.83 -13.11
C TYR A 458 -5.32 22.47 -12.03
N SER A 459 -6.00 23.07 -11.05
CA SER A 459 -5.38 23.60 -9.86
C SER A 459 -5.91 22.87 -8.62
N THR A 460 -5.00 22.51 -7.73
CA THR A 460 -5.28 21.97 -6.41
C THR A 460 -4.64 22.86 -5.35
N GLY A 461 -5.12 22.83 -4.13
CA GLY A 461 -4.55 23.66 -3.08
C GLY A 461 -5.20 23.40 -1.74
N ARG A 462 -4.62 23.98 -0.71
CA ARG A 462 -5.17 23.99 0.65
C ARG A 462 -4.95 25.31 1.35
N VAL A 463 -5.84 25.58 2.30
CA VAL A 463 -5.70 26.63 3.30
C VAL A 463 -5.98 26.01 4.64
N ALA A 464 -5.05 26.11 5.58
CA ALA A 464 -5.23 25.62 6.95
C ALA A 464 -4.88 26.69 7.96
N LEU A 465 -5.60 26.66 9.08
CA LEU A 465 -5.35 27.52 10.23
C LEU A 465 -5.06 26.62 11.44
N SER A 466 -3.92 26.81 12.07
CA SER A 466 -3.52 26.11 13.28
C SER A 466 -3.50 27.08 14.46
N TYR A 467 -3.93 26.61 15.62
CA TYR A 467 -3.91 27.34 16.88
C TYR A 467 -3.23 26.51 17.96
N THR A 468 -2.16 27.01 18.54
CA THR A 468 -1.49 26.41 19.69
C THR A 468 -2.24 26.75 20.95
N LEU A 469 -3.12 25.82 21.39
CA LEU A 469 -3.94 25.99 22.60
C LEU A 469 -3.06 25.92 23.87
N THR A 470 -2.12 25.00 23.87
CA THR A 470 -1.04 24.84 24.86
C THR A 470 0.22 24.33 24.15
N PRO A 471 1.41 24.37 24.74
CA PRO A 471 2.61 23.78 24.13
C PRO A 471 2.44 22.30 23.75
N GLN A 472 1.51 21.58 24.39
CA GLN A 472 1.20 20.18 24.17
C GLN A 472 0.05 19.96 23.19
N THR A 473 -0.76 20.99 22.86
CA THR A 473 -2.02 20.81 22.14
C THR A 473 -2.17 21.80 21.01
N ASN A 474 -2.26 21.30 19.78
CA ASN A 474 -2.60 22.08 18.60
C ASN A 474 -4.04 21.77 18.16
N LEU A 475 -4.80 22.81 17.81
CA LEU A 475 -6.07 22.72 17.09
C LEU A 475 -5.83 23.13 15.64
N TYR A 476 -6.57 22.55 14.71
CA TYR A 476 -6.48 22.96 13.31
C TYR A 476 -7.81 22.89 12.58
N ALA A 477 -7.92 23.70 11.53
CA ALA A 477 -8.97 23.61 10.53
C ALA A 477 -8.36 23.72 9.14
N VAL A 478 -8.76 22.87 8.22
CA VAL A 478 -8.23 22.85 6.84
C VAL A 478 -9.35 22.75 5.81
N LEU A 479 -9.21 23.53 4.75
CA LEU A 479 -9.97 23.45 3.51
C LEU A 479 -9.01 22.97 2.42
N SER A 480 -9.33 21.90 1.72
CA SER A 480 -8.48 21.36 0.67
C SER A 480 -9.27 20.99 -0.57
N ARG A 481 -8.62 21.16 -1.71
CA ARG A 481 -9.11 20.78 -3.03
C ARG A 481 -8.19 19.76 -3.66
N GLY A 482 -8.76 18.61 -4.02
CA GLY A 482 -8.11 17.54 -4.75
C GLY A 482 -8.65 17.41 -6.17
N TYR A 483 -7.98 16.61 -6.97
CA TYR A 483 -8.32 16.35 -8.36
C TYR A 483 -7.87 14.95 -8.76
N LYS A 484 -8.79 14.20 -9.35
CA LYS A 484 -8.54 12.92 -9.99
C LYS A 484 -8.65 13.09 -11.48
N SER A 485 -7.58 12.80 -12.19
CA SER A 485 -7.42 13.11 -13.61
C SER A 485 -8.40 12.33 -14.48
N ALA A 486 -8.95 12.96 -15.51
CA ALA A 486 -9.63 12.29 -16.59
C ALA A 486 -8.69 11.28 -17.28
N GLY A 487 -9.24 10.24 -17.87
CA GLY A 487 -8.44 9.18 -18.48
C GLY A 487 -9.21 8.29 -19.42
N PHE A 488 -8.61 7.15 -19.77
CA PHE A 488 -9.16 6.13 -20.65
C PHE A 488 -9.36 4.84 -19.87
N ASN A 489 -10.36 4.06 -20.28
CA ASN A 489 -10.71 2.79 -19.66
C ASN A 489 -9.72 1.68 -20.08
N ASP A 490 -8.97 1.12 -19.12
CA ASP A 490 -8.06 0.00 -19.37
C ASP A 490 -8.78 -1.30 -19.75
N TYR A 491 -10.04 -1.42 -19.35
CA TYR A 491 -10.86 -2.61 -19.61
C TYR A 491 -11.77 -2.47 -20.82
N ALA A 492 -11.56 -1.43 -21.66
CA ALA A 492 -12.32 -1.26 -22.88
C ALA A 492 -12.16 -2.48 -23.80
N THR A 493 -13.28 -3.02 -24.28
CA THR A 493 -13.33 -4.15 -25.22
C THR A 493 -13.72 -3.72 -26.64
N SER A 494 -14.06 -2.43 -26.80
CA SER A 494 -14.45 -1.85 -28.08
C SER A 494 -14.11 -0.35 -28.14
N VAL A 495 -14.15 0.21 -29.34
CA VAL A 495 -13.97 1.65 -29.58
C VAL A 495 -14.99 2.50 -28.79
N LYS A 496 -16.20 2.00 -28.56
CA LYS A 496 -17.21 2.70 -27.76
C LYS A 496 -16.84 2.77 -26.29
N ASP A 497 -16.24 1.71 -25.75
CA ASP A 497 -15.91 1.60 -24.33
C ASP A 497 -14.65 2.37 -23.96
N SER A 498 -13.88 2.81 -24.96
CA SER A 498 -12.64 3.61 -24.79
C SER A 498 -12.89 5.12 -24.74
N GLU A 499 -14.16 5.58 -24.76
CA GLU A 499 -14.46 7.00 -24.51
C GLU A 499 -13.85 7.45 -23.19
N PRO A 500 -13.18 8.64 -23.17
CA PRO A 500 -12.54 9.12 -21.96
C PRO A 500 -13.56 9.43 -20.88
N TYR A 501 -13.29 8.98 -19.66
CA TYR A 501 -14.06 9.36 -18.48
C TYR A 501 -13.65 10.76 -17.99
N LYS A 502 -14.60 11.44 -17.34
CA LYS A 502 -14.38 12.79 -16.80
C LYS A 502 -13.47 12.77 -15.58
N ALA A 503 -12.81 13.88 -15.34
CA ALA A 503 -12.06 14.10 -14.12
C ALA A 503 -12.97 14.26 -12.91
N ALA A 504 -12.58 13.70 -11.75
CA ALA A 504 -13.26 13.96 -10.50
C ALA A 504 -12.66 15.15 -9.74
N LYS A 505 -13.53 15.94 -9.09
CA LYS A 505 -13.15 17.12 -8.30
C LYS A 505 -13.55 16.92 -6.85
N VAL A 506 -12.60 17.12 -5.96
CA VAL A 506 -12.80 16.89 -4.53
C VAL A 506 -12.63 18.18 -3.75
N ASN A 507 -13.57 18.44 -2.85
CA ASN A 507 -13.47 19.51 -1.85
C ASN A 507 -13.68 18.90 -0.47
N ALA A 508 -12.76 19.17 0.45
CA ALA A 508 -12.78 18.65 1.80
C ALA A 508 -12.62 19.75 2.84
N VAL A 509 -13.31 19.56 3.96
CA VAL A 509 -13.18 20.36 5.17
C VAL A 509 -12.85 19.42 6.30
N GLU A 510 -11.87 19.77 7.11
CA GLU A 510 -11.49 19.02 8.29
C GLU A 510 -11.23 19.99 9.45
N VAL A 511 -11.61 19.57 10.66
CA VAL A 511 -11.23 20.22 11.92
C VAL A 511 -10.73 19.15 12.88
N GLY A 512 -9.67 19.43 13.60
CA GLY A 512 -9.08 18.44 14.48
C GLY A 512 -8.19 19.03 15.56
N PHE A 513 -7.67 18.13 16.37
CA PHE A 513 -6.70 18.45 17.41
C PHE A 513 -5.61 17.38 17.47
N LYS A 514 -4.44 17.79 17.93
CA LYS A 514 -3.30 16.91 18.24
C LYS A 514 -2.75 17.30 19.60
N HIS A 515 -2.60 16.29 20.46
CA HIS A 515 -2.09 16.45 21.81
C HIS A 515 -0.96 15.47 22.06
N GLU A 516 0.11 15.97 22.65
CA GLU A 516 1.24 15.18 23.13
C GLU A 516 1.58 15.67 24.53
N SER A 517 1.43 14.80 25.53
CA SER A 517 1.73 15.17 26.93
C SER A 517 3.20 15.47 27.14
N VAL A 518 3.53 16.21 28.18
CA VAL A 518 4.90 16.35 28.67
C VAL A 518 5.45 14.94 28.92
N GLU A 519 6.67 14.66 28.52
CA GLU A 519 7.31 13.34 28.61
C GLU A 519 6.78 12.28 27.59
N GLY A 520 5.87 12.65 26.63
CA GLY A 520 5.39 11.73 25.60
C GLY A 520 4.50 10.59 26.12
N ALA A 521 4.08 10.61 27.41
CA ALA A 521 3.30 9.51 27.98
C ALA A 521 1.94 9.29 27.31
N LEU A 522 1.33 10.33 26.74
CA LEU A 522 0.04 10.26 26.04
C LEU A 522 0.08 11.09 24.76
N SER A 523 -0.19 10.43 23.64
CA SER A 523 -0.45 11.06 22.35
C SER A 523 -1.92 10.84 21.97
N LEU A 524 -2.62 11.91 21.58
CA LEU A 524 -4.02 11.90 21.12
C LEU A 524 -4.16 12.70 19.84
N GLU A 525 -4.84 12.14 18.86
CA GLU A 525 -5.25 12.85 17.65
C GLU A 525 -6.72 12.59 17.37
N GLY A 526 -7.48 13.67 17.10
CA GLY A 526 -8.89 13.56 16.72
C GLY A 526 -9.23 14.49 15.57
N ALA A 527 -10.11 14.04 14.67
CA ALA A 527 -10.54 14.80 13.51
C ALA A 527 -12.03 14.57 13.20
N LEU A 528 -12.70 15.62 12.73
CA LEU A 528 -14.00 15.60 12.07
C LEU A 528 -13.80 16.03 10.62
N PHE A 529 -14.38 15.29 9.68
CA PHE A 529 -14.18 15.55 8.25
C PHE A 529 -15.49 15.52 7.45
N LEU A 530 -15.51 16.28 6.37
CA LEU A 530 -16.52 16.26 5.32
C LEU A 530 -15.84 16.41 3.96
N THR A 531 -16.04 15.44 3.09
CA THR A 531 -15.50 15.44 1.73
C THR A 531 -16.65 15.27 0.74
N ARG A 532 -16.62 16.05 -0.35
CA ARG A 532 -17.51 15.90 -1.51
C ARG A 532 -16.68 15.65 -2.75
N VAL A 533 -17.09 14.65 -3.50
CA VAL A 533 -16.49 14.27 -4.78
C VAL A 533 -17.55 14.48 -5.86
N GLN A 534 -17.21 15.25 -6.87
CA GLN A 534 -18.02 15.44 -8.08
C GLN A 534 -17.42 14.61 -9.20
N ASP A 535 -18.27 13.94 -9.99
CA ASP A 535 -17.89 13.10 -11.11
C ASP A 535 -16.91 11.96 -10.71
N ASP A 536 -17.07 11.31 -9.52
CA ASP A 536 -16.23 10.17 -9.13
C ASP A 536 -16.40 9.00 -10.11
N HIS A 537 -15.35 8.18 -10.21
CA HIS A 537 -15.27 7.16 -11.25
C HIS A 537 -15.95 5.86 -10.82
N LEU A 538 -16.84 5.38 -11.67
CA LEU A 538 -17.56 4.13 -11.52
C LEU A 538 -17.43 3.30 -12.78
N LEU A 539 -16.96 2.07 -12.63
CA LEU A 539 -16.92 1.09 -13.70
C LEU A 539 -18.27 0.39 -13.78
N GLY A 540 -18.93 0.52 -14.92
CA GLY A 540 -20.10 -0.27 -15.26
C GLY A 540 -19.71 -1.49 -16.09
N TYR A 541 -20.20 -2.67 -15.71
CA TYR A 541 -20.02 -3.90 -16.47
C TYR A 541 -21.38 -4.44 -16.90
N ASP A 542 -21.62 -4.55 -18.21
CA ASP A 542 -22.84 -5.14 -18.76
C ASP A 542 -22.64 -6.62 -19.04
N PHE A 543 -23.23 -7.49 -18.22
CA PHE A 543 -23.12 -8.94 -18.36
C PHE A 543 -23.72 -9.50 -19.66
N ASN A 544 -24.65 -8.78 -20.31
CA ASN A 544 -25.25 -9.24 -21.56
C ASN A 544 -24.34 -8.95 -22.76
N THR A 545 -23.64 -7.85 -22.74
CA THR A 545 -22.76 -7.42 -23.83
C THR A 545 -21.29 -7.62 -23.50
N LEU A 546 -20.95 -8.00 -22.24
CA LEU A 546 -19.60 -8.07 -21.68
C LEU A 546 -18.83 -6.74 -21.81
N ALA A 547 -19.56 -5.65 -22.02
CA ALA A 547 -18.97 -4.33 -22.17
C ALA A 547 -18.70 -3.68 -20.83
N VAL A 548 -17.58 -2.97 -20.77
CA VAL A 548 -17.14 -2.23 -19.59
C VAL A 548 -17.21 -0.75 -19.89
N SER A 549 -18.12 -0.02 -19.26
CA SER A 549 -18.34 1.40 -19.50
C SER A 549 -17.89 2.28 -18.35
N ALA A 550 -17.45 3.49 -18.69
CA ALA A 550 -17.10 4.52 -17.72
C ALA A 550 -18.34 5.34 -17.34
N VAL A 551 -18.69 5.36 -16.07
CA VAL A 551 -19.78 6.17 -15.51
C VAL A 551 -19.21 7.08 -14.43
N ASN A 552 -19.72 8.30 -14.31
CA ASN A 552 -19.37 9.22 -13.24
C ASN A 552 -20.55 9.39 -12.28
N ALA A 553 -20.29 9.42 -10.97
CA ALA A 553 -21.26 9.65 -9.92
C ALA A 553 -20.71 10.59 -8.84
N ASP A 554 -21.58 11.37 -8.23
CA ASP A 554 -21.18 12.23 -7.12
C ASP A 554 -21.22 11.44 -5.81
N THR A 555 -20.23 11.67 -4.93
CA THR A 555 -20.17 11.06 -3.60
C THR A 555 -19.94 12.08 -2.51
N ARG A 556 -20.32 11.70 -1.30
CA ARG A 556 -20.06 12.48 -0.08
C ARG A 556 -19.66 11.56 1.04
N SER A 557 -18.53 11.87 1.68
CA SER A 557 -18.08 11.21 2.90
C SER A 557 -18.02 12.18 4.07
N LYS A 558 -18.47 11.75 5.25
CA LYS A 558 -18.35 12.49 6.52
C LYS A 558 -18.08 11.54 7.65
N GLY A 559 -17.33 12.00 8.64
CA GLY A 559 -16.99 11.11 9.74
C GLY A 559 -16.17 11.76 10.84
N ALA A 560 -15.73 10.90 11.75
CA ALA A 560 -14.89 11.23 12.88
C ALA A 560 -13.83 10.17 13.08
N GLU A 561 -12.64 10.59 13.48
CA GLU A 561 -11.52 9.71 13.82
C GLU A 561 -10.95 10.11 15.18
N LEU A 562 -10.51 9.12 15.93
CA LEU A 562 -9.78 9.31 17.18
C LEU A 562 -8.69 8.23 17.29
N SER A 563 -7.48 8.64 17.55
CA SER A 563 -6.35 7.75 17.84
C SER A 563 -5.65 8.16 19.13
N SER A 564 -5.11 7.17 19.83
CA SER A 564 -4.30 7.41 21.03
C SER A 564 -3.20 6.37 21.17
N THR A 565 -2.07 6.81 21.70
CA THR A 565 -1.01 5.97 22.24
C THR A 565 -0.75 6.43 23.66
N TRP A 566 -0.85 5.50 24.61
CA TRP A 566 -0.71 5.79 26.03
C TRP A 566 0.29 4.86 26.70
N HIS A 567 1.44 5.39 27.05
CA HIS A 567 2.44 4.74 27.89
C HIS A 567 2.01 4.85 29.36
N ILE A 568 1.27 3.85 29.87
CA ILE A 568 0.75 3.84 31.24
C ILE A 568 1.90 3.70 32.24
N THR A 569 2.88 2.86 31.89
CA THR A 569 4.14 2.68 32.60
C THR A 569 5.24 2.45 31.56
N ASP A 570 6.49 2.41 32.01
CA ASP A 570 7.63 2.05 31.14
C ASP A 570 7.50 0.66 30.52
N GLU A 571 6.68 -0.23 31.14
CA GLU A 571 6.44 -1.59 30.66
C GLU A 571 5.16 -1.74 29.83
N LEU A 572 4.16 -0.86 29.98
CA LEU A 572 2.80 -1.03 29.44
C LEU A 572 2.37 0.13 28.55
N THR A 573 2.15 -0.17 27.28
CA THR A 573 1.61 0.77 26.30
C THR A 573 0.27 0.29 25.76
N LEU A 574 -0.72 1.17 25.74
CA LEU A 574 -2.01 0.96 25.08
C LEU A 574 -2.09 1.80 23.82
N GLY A 575 -2.47 1.19 22.72
CA GLY A 575 -2.81 1.86 21.47
C GLY A 575 -4.29 1.71 21.16
N SER A 576 -4.93 2.78 20.71
CA SER A 576 -6.29 2.70 20.18
C SER A 576 -6.45 3.63 18.98
N ALA A 577 -7.24 3.19 18.02
CA ALA A 577 -7.64 4.04 16.91
C ALA A 577 -9.00 3.59 16.40
N VAL A 578 -9.93 4.54 16.27
CA VAL A 578 -11.33 4.31 15.89
C VAL A 578 -11.73 5.30 14.81
N SER A 579 -12.42 4.81 13.79
CA SER A 579 -12.99 5.64 12.73
C SER A 579 -14.48 5.36 12.56
N TYR A 580 -15.26 6.45 12.42
CA TYR A 580 -16.61 6.43 11.91
C TYR A 580 -16.63 7.11 10.55
N THR A 581 -17.05 6.39 9.50
CA THR A 581 -17.07 6.89 8.11
C THR A 581 -18.44 6.62 7.47
N ASN A 582 -19.17 7.66 7.12
CA ASN A 582 -20.42 7.56 6.38
C ASN A 582 -20.22 8.15 4.98
N ALA A 583 -19.89 7.27 4.04
CA ALA A 583 -19.70 7.58 2.62
C ALA A 583 -20.91 7.11 1.80
N VAL A 584 -21.51 8.00 1.02
CA VAL A 584 -22.72 7.75 0.23
C VAL A 584 -22.60 8.36 -1.17
N VAL A 585 -23.22 7.70 -2.14
CA VAL A 585 -23.47 8.25 -3.47
C VAL A 585 -24.55 9.33 -3.35
N THR A 586 -24.41 10.46 -4.04
CA THR A 586 -25.33 11.61 -3.92
C THR A 586 -26.02 11.97 -5.24
N SER A 587 -25.65 11.33 -6.35
CA SER A 587 -26.34 11.43 -7.65
C SER A 587 -26.71 10.03 -8.15
N ASP A 588 -27.78 9.92 -8.90
CA ASP A 588 -28.10 8.67 -9.58
C ASP A 588 -27.13 8.42 -10.73
N ALA A 589 -26.73 7.18 -10.93
CA ALA A 589 -25.92 6.72 -12.05
C ALA A 589 -26.63 5.56 -12.76
N PRO A 590 -27.41 5.84 -13.80
CA PRO A 590 -28.14 4.83 -14.56
C PRO A 590 -27.23 4.07 -15.53
N GLY A 591 -27.63 2.85 -15.90
CA GLY A 591 -26.95 2.04 -16.91
C GLY A 591 -25.69 1.37 -16.42
N VAL A 592 -25.49 1.29 -15.11
CA VAL A 592 -24.39 0.54 -14.49
C VAL A 592 -24.74 -0.94 -14.46
N SER A 593 -23.77 -1.79 -14.71
CA SER A 593 -23.92 -3.23 -14.58
C SER A 593 -24.31 -3.64 -13.15
N GLY A 594 -25.19 -4.62 -13.04
CA GLY A 594 -25.81 -4.99 -11.77
C GLY A 594 -27.02 -4.11 -11.42
N GLY A 595 -27.38 -3.12 -12.24
CA GLY A 595 -28.49 -2.19 -12.04
C GLY A 595 -28.06 -0.74 -11.81
N ASP A 596 -29.02 0.15 -11.75
CA ASP A 596 -28.75 1.57 -11.52
C ASP A 596 -28.21 1.80 -10.10
N VAL A 597 -27.26 2.71 -9.96
CA VAL A 597 -26.78 3.18 -8.66
C VAL A 597 -27.62 4.36 -8.21
N ALA A 598 -28.33 4.22 -7.11
CA ALA A 598 -29.23 5.26 -6.60
C ALA A 598 -28.52 6.22 -5.63
N ALA A 599 -28.92 7.47 -5.65
CA ALA A 599 -28.55 8.44 -4.62
C ALA A 599 -29.00 7.93 -3.23
N GLY A 600 -28.10 7.95 -2.26
CA GLY A 600 -28.29 7.41 -0.92
C GLY A 600 -27.61 6.07 -0.68
N ASN A 601 -27.21 5.32 -1.74
CA ASN A 601 -26.44 4.10 -1.60
C ASN A 601 -25.11 4.39 -0.93
N ARG A 602 -24.67 3.46 -0.07
CA ARG A 602 -23.36 3.56 0.58
C ARG A 602 -22.26 3.22 -0.42
N VAL A 603 -21.14 3.92 -0.28
CA VAL A 603 -19.92 3.60 -1.04
C VAL A 603 -19.46 2.17 -0.68
N PRO A 604 -19.18 1.30 -1.67
CA PRO A 604 -18.78 -0.08 -1.42
C PRO A 604 -17.46 -0.17 -0.64
N ASP A 605 -17.32 -1.27 0.09
CA ASP A 605 -16.16 -1.63 0.93
C ASP A 605 -15.86 -0.67 2.09
N VAL A 606 -16.69 0.32 2.36
CA VAL A 606 -16.51 1.28 3.46
C VAL A 606 -17.39 0.89 4.66
N PRO A 607 -16.78 0.39 5.76
CA PRO A 607 -17.53 0.11 6.99
C PRO A 607 -17.89 1.41 7.70
N LEU A 608 -19.09 1.46 8.34
CA LEU A 608 -19.45 2.62 9.16
C LEU A 608 -18.52 2.81 10.37
N TRP A 609 -18.02 1.70 10.92
CA TRP A 609 -17.11 1.71 12.05
C TRP A 609 -15.95 0.75 11.83
N SER A 610 -14.76 1.21 12.07
CA SER A 610 -13.54 0.40 12.15
C SER A 610 -12.73 0.81 13.37
N GLY A 611 -11.99 -0.15 13.92
CA GLY A 611 -11.15 0.12 15.08
C GLY A 611 -9.97 -0.84 15.16
N ASN A 612 -8.87 -0.34 15.74
CA ASN A 612 -7.67 -1.10 16.03
C ASN A 612 -7.23 -0.78 17.47
N PHE A 613 -7.02 -1.80 18.28
CA PHE A 613 -6.64 -1.69 19.68
C PHE A 613 -5.42 -2.57 19.94
N SER A 614 -4.42 -2.04 20.62
CA SER A 614 -3.22 -2.80 20.94
C SER A 614 -2.83 -2.68 22.41
N VAL A 615 -2.26 -3.74 22.94
CA VAL A 615 -1.65 -3.80 24.25
C VAL A 615 -0.23 -4.31 24.06
N ALA A 616 0.76 -3.46 24.30
CA ALA A 616 2.17 -3.84 24.29
C ALA A 616 2.67 -3.87 25.74
N TRP A 617 3.28 -4.99 26.11
CA TRP A 617 3.86 -5.18 27.43
C TRP A 617 5.29 -5.71 27.30
N GLN A 618 6.23 -4.99 27.91
CA GLN A 618 7.66 -5.31 27.90
C GLN A 618 8.14 -5.43 29.34
N ARG A 619 8.80 -6.53 29.67
CA ARG A 619 9.27 -6.78 31.03
C ARG A 619 10.68 -7.36 31.07
N HIS A 620 11.55 -6.73 31.86
CA HIS A 620 12.84 -7.31 32.21
C HIS A 620 12.66 -8.48 33.20
N LEU A 621 13.26 -9.63 32.90
CA LEU A 621 13.04 -10.87 33.67
C LEU A 621 14.14 -11.14 34.73
N GLY A 622 15.13 -10.24 34.86
CA GLY A 622 16.30 -10.52 35.72
C GLY A 622 17.15 -11.68 35.19
N GLU A 623 17.66 -12.53 36.05
CA GLU A 623 18.37 -13.74 35.64
C GLU A 623 17.34 -14.80 35.17
N PHE A 624 17.33 -15.08 33.88
CA PHE A 624 16.43 -16.08 33.28
C PHE A 624 17.19 -16.90 32.23
N LEU A 625 17.21 -18.23 32.37
CA LEU A 625 17.86 -19.17 31.44
C LEU A 625 19.36 -18.88 31.18
N GLY A 626 20.06 -18.14 32.06
CA GLY A 626 21.44 -17.75 31.85
C GLY A 626 21.66 -16.70 30.74
N LEU A 627 20.59 -16.04 30.29
CA LEU A 627 20.65 -15.00 29.27
C LEU A 627 21.03 -13.65 29.87
N PRO A 628 21.83 -12.81 29.21
CA PRO A 628 22.17 -11.46 29.68
C PRO A 628 20.97 -10.52 29.51
N ALA A 629 20.47 -9.93 30.61
CA ALA A 629 19.40 -8.95 30.68
C ALA A 629 18.16 -9.29 29.80
N PRO A 630 17.55 -10.48 29.95
CA PRO A 630 16.44 -10.90 29.08
C PRO A 630 15.19 -10.04 29.29
N ARG A 631 14.53 -9.71 28.18
CA ARG A 631 13.29 -8.93 28.12
C ARG A 631 12.20 -9.76 27.45
N LEU A 632 11.04 -9.86 28.09
CA LEU A 632 9.84 -10.43 27.49
C LEU A 632 9.07 -9.31 26.79
N ASN A 633 8.83 -9.47 25.50
CA ASN A 633 8.04 -8.58 24.67
C ASN A 633 6.72 -9.26 24.34
N THR A 634 5.60 -8.63 24.66
CA THR A 634 4.26 -9.16 24.33
C THR A 634 3.43 -8.08 23.65
N LEU A 635 2.86 -8.39 22.51
CA LEU A 635 1.92 -7.51 21.82
C LEU A 635 0.65 -8.28 21.47
N LEU A 636 -0.48 -7.76 21.90
CA LEU A 636 -1.82 -8.13 21.46
C LEU A 636 -2.36 -7.02 20.56
N ASN A 637 -2.88 -7.39 19.40
CA ASN A 637 -3.53 -6.45 18.49
C ASN A 637 -4.93 -6.95 18.13
N TYR A 638 -5.96 -6.17 18.42
CA TYR A 638 -7.36 -6.47 18.13
C TYR A 638 -7.91 -5.49 17.12
N ARG A 639 -8.29 -5.99 15.95
CA ARG A 639 -8.89 -5.20 14.88
C ARG A 639 -10.33 -5.62 14.66
N VAL A 640 -11.23 -4.63 14.55
CA VAL A 640 -12.65 -4.83 14.31
C VAL A 640 -13.16 -3.91 13.22
N GLN A 641 -14.01 -4.42 12.35
CA GLN A 641 -14.78 -3.61 11.40
C GLN A 641 -16.22 -4.11 11.27
N LYS A 642 -17.14 -3.20 11.05
CA LYS A 642 -18.56 -3.47 10.84
C LYS A 642 -18.85 -3.90 9.39
N ASN A 643 -20.08 -4.31 9.13
CA ASN A 643 -20.55 -4.64 7.79
C ASN A 643 -20.34 -3.47 6.83
N ARG A 644 -20.09 -3.81 5.56
CA ARG A 644 -19.90 -2.87 4.47
C ARG A 644 -20.57 -3.38 3.21
N PRO A 645 -21.10 -2.51 2.33
CA PRO A 645 -21.67 -2.93 1.05
C PRO A 645 -20.62 -3.61 0.16
N ALA A 646 -21.04 -4.62 -0.58
CA ALA A 646 -20.15 -5.32 -1.53
C ALA A 646 -20.02 -4.57 -2.87
N ASP A 647 -21.07 -3.86 -3.28
CA ASP A 647 -21.19 -3.23 -4.59
C ASP A 647 -21.86 -1.84 -4.49
N PRO A 648 -21.76 -1.00 -5.54
CA PRO A 648 -22.34 0.35 -5.54
C PRO A 648 -23.87 0.37 -5.46
N GLN A 649 -24.55 -0.69 -5.91
CA GLN A 649 -26.01 -0.84 -5.86
C GLN A 649 -26.51 -1.21 -4.46
N ASN A 650 -25.60 -1.69 -3.59
CA ASN A 650 -25.88 -2.19 -2.25
C ASN A 650 -26.80 -3.43 -2.22
N HIS A 651 -26.61 -4.36 -3.17
CA HIS A 651 -27.37 -5.60 -3.22
C HIS A 651 -27.20 -6.44 -1.95
N TYR A 652 -25.98 -6.48 -1.40
CA TYR A 652 -25.71 -7.19 -0.17
C TYR A 652 -24.53 -6.59 0.61
N ASP A 653 -24.46 -6.93 1.88
CA ASP A 653 -23.36 -6.52 2.76
C ASP A 653 -22.33 -7.65 2.96
N LEU A 654 -21.05 -7.31 2.87
CA LEU A 654 -19.96 -8.11 3.41
C LEU A 654 -19.99 -8.03 4.93
N LYS A 655 -19.89 -9.18 5.60
CA LYS A 655 -19.98 -9.28 7.06
C LYS A 655 -18.81 -8.56 7.74
N GLY A 656 -19.11 -7.87 8.82
CA GLY A 656 -18.09 -7.36 9.73
C GLY A 656 -17.34 -8.50 10.41
N TYR A 657 -16.12 -8.22 10.86
CA TYR A 657 -15.28 -9.21 11.52
C TYR A 657 -14.41 -8.60 12.62
N ALA A 658 -13.86 -9.45 13.47
CA ALA A 658 -12.85 -9.09 14.45
C ALA A 658 -11.67 -10.08 14.34
N LYS A 659 -10.44 -9.57 14.37
CA LYS A 659 -9.19 -10.34 14.37
C LYS A 659 -8.40 -10.04 15.62
N LEU A 660 -7.77 -11.06 16.17
CA LEU A 660 -6.82 -10.94 17.27
C LEU A 660 -5.48 -11.51 16.80
N ASP A 661 -4.45 -10.69 16.88
CA ASP A 661 -3.08 -11.07 16.53
C ASP A 661 -2.21 -11.00 17.80
N LEU A 662 -1.22 -11.88 17.92
CA LEU A 662 -0.35 -12.03 19.09
C LEU A 662 1.11 -12.14 18.64
N HIS A 663 1.99 -11.43 19.35
CA HIS A 663 3.44 -11.64 19.32
C HIS A 663 3.94 -11.80 20.77
N VAL A 664 4.77 -12.81 21.01
CA VAL A 664 5.44 -13.04 22.30
C VAL A 664 6.89 -13.38 22.03
N GLY A 665 7.80 -12.48 22.35
CA GLY A 665 9.22 -12.61 22.12
C GLY A 665 10.05 -12.58 23.41
N LEU A 666 11.11 -13.36 23.44
CA LEU A 666 12.17 -13.29 24.45
C LEU A 666 13.44 -12.73 23.78
N GLU A 667 13.78 -11.52 24.17
CA GLU A 667 14.92 -10.78 23.64
C GLU A 667 16.08 -10.77 24.63
N SER A 668 17.31 -10.93 24.14
CA SER A 668 18.53 -10.80 24.91
C SER A 668 19.73 -10.56 24.00
N GLY A 669 20.55 -9.53 24.28
CA GLY A 669 21.80 -9.27 23.57
C GLY A 669 21.62 -9.08 22.06
N GLY A 670 20.58 -8.34 21.62
CA GLY A 670 20.27 -8.12 20.20
C GLY A 670 19.54 -9.29 19.51
N SER A 671 19.41 -10.45 20.17
CA SER A 671 18.67 -11.62 19.67
C SER A 671 17.27 -11.68 20.24
N GLU A 672 16.27 -12.03 19.42
CA GLU A 672 14.92 -12.32 19.87
C GLU A 672 14.44 -13.65 19.26
N VAL A 673 13.90 -14.52 20.10
CA VAL A 673 13.12 -15.68 19.69
C VAL A 673 11.65 -15.38 20.02
N TYR A 674 10.74 -15.55 19.07
CA TYR A 674 9.36 -15.18 19.28
C TYR A 674 8.36 -16.20 18.68
N LEU A 675 7.19 -16.28 19.34
CA LEU A 675 6.01 -16.93 18.84
C LEU A 675 5.05 -15.87 18.29
N TRP A 676 4.38 -16.21 17.21
CA TRP A 676 3.40 -15.33 16.62
C TRP A 676 2.11 -16.09 16.24
N GLY A 677 1.02 -15.37 16.24
CA GLY A 677 -0.27 -15.87 15.77
C GLY A 677 -1.10 -14.75 15.17
N ASP A 678 -1.58 -14.96 13.95
CA ASP A 678 -2.45 -14.04 13.24
C ASP A 678 -3.86 -14.61 13.18
N ASN A 679 -4.87 -13.72 13.31
CA ASN A 679 -6.28 -14.10 13.29
C ASN A 679 -6.61 -15.26 14.25
N LEU A 680 -6.15 -15.19 15.51
CA LEU A 680 -6.32 -16.25 16.52
C LEU A 680 -7.78 -16.61 16.77
N LEU A 681 -8.71 -15.68 16.52
CA LEU A 681 -10.16 -15.91 16.59
C LEU A 681 -10.70 -16.74 15.42
N ASP A 682 -9.85 -17.05 14.43
CA ASP A 682 -10.20 -17.73 13.18
C ASP A 682 -11.42 -17.10 12.48
N ALA A 683 -11.44 -15.76 12.48
CA ALA A 683 -12.53 -15.01 11.86
C ALA A 683 -12.61 -15.32 10.35
N ARG A 684 -13.82 -15.65 9.90
CA ARG A 684 -14.12 -15.83 8.48
C ARG A 684 -14.66 -14.52 7.94
N TYR A 685 -13.97 -13.94 6.98
CA TYR A 685 -14.30 -12.63 6.42
C TYR A 685 -14.00 -12.59 4.94
N ASP A 686 -14.63 -11.63 4.26
CA ASP A 686 -14.41 -11.38 2.85
C ASP A 686 -13.42 -10.25 2.67
N LEU A 687 -12.43 -10.44 1.79
CA LEU A 687 -11.56 -9.37 1.31
C LEU A 687 -12.30 -8.51 0.29
N TYR A 688 -13.13 -9.13 -0.53
CA TYR A 688 -13.88 -8.54 -1.62
C TYR A 688 -15.18 -9.30 -1.83
N GLY A 689 -16.18 -8.69 -2.47
CA GLY A 689 -17.40 -9.34 -2.93
C GLY A 689 -17.95 -8.70 -4.18
N SER A 690 -18.62 -9.49 -5.00
CA SER A 690 -19.23 -9.08 -6.25
C SER A 690 -20.64 -9.69 -6.38
N TYR A 691 -21.53 -8.96 -7.03
CA TYR A 691 -22.88 -9.36 -7.34
C TYR A 691 -23.00 -9.60 -8.84
N SER A 692 -23.39 -10.78 -9.24
CA SER A 692 -23.73 -11.10 -10.63
C SER A 692 -25.24 -11.26 -10.81
N THR A 693 -25.89 -12.04 -9.94
CA THR A 693 -27.35 -12.21 -9.87
C THR A 693 -27.74 -12.52 -8.42
N ASP A 694 -29.05 -12.51 -8.10
CA ASP A 694 -29.55 -12.88 -6.76
C ASP A 694 -29.12 -14.30 -6.33
N GLN A 695 -28.82 -15.16 -7.29
CA GLN A 695 -28.39 -16.54 -7.05
C GLN A 695 -26.85 -16.72 -7.12
N VAL A 696 -26.15 -15.77 -7.73
CA VAL A 696 -24.70 -15.84 -7.95
C VAL A 696 -24.04 -14.63 -7.32
N LEU A 697 -23.72 -14.79 -6.06
CA LEU A 697 -22.88 -13.89 -5.28
C LEU A 697 -21.48 -14.50 -5.22
N THR A 698 -20.48 -13.71 -5.54
CA THR A 698 -19.09 -14.15 -5.45
C THR A 698 -18.31 -13.32 -4.44
N GLY A 699 -17.13 -13.76 -4.11
CA GLY A 699 -16.26 -13.04 -3.21
C GLY A 699 -14.96 -13.77 -2.97
N MET A 700 -14.13 -13.14 -2.16
CA MET A 700 -12.82 -13.63 -1.85
C MET A 700 -12.67 -13.82 -0.35
N PRO A 701 -12.42 -15.05 0.13
CA PRO A 701 -12.24 -15.32 1.54
C PRO A 701 -10.90 -14.81 2.04
N GLY A 702 -10.89 -14.11 3.17
CA GLY A 702 -9.67 -13.78 3.89
C GLY A 702 -9.03 -15.00 4.53
N ARG A 703 -7.71 -14.95 4.76
CA ARG A 703 -6.95 -16.02 5.40
C ARG A 703 -7.46 -16.27 6.84
N GLY A 704 -7.66 -17.53 7.19
CA GLY A 704 -7.96 -17.97 8.53
C GLY A 704 -6.77 -17.83 9.49
N ARG A 705 -6.85 -18.52 10.65
CA ARG A 705 -5.80 -18.50 11.66
C ARG A 705 -4.48 -19.05 11.13
N SER A 706 -3.39 -18.31 11.42
CA SER A 706 -2.03 -18.78 11.20
C SER A 706 -1.16 -18.55 12.43
N ALA A 707 -0.12 -19.36 12.60
CA ALA A 707 0.81 -19.26 13.71
C ALA A 707 2.17 -19.83 13.34
N GLY A 708 3.20 -19.39 14.05
CA GLY A 708 4.55 -19.86 13.82
C GLY A 708 5.55 -19.32 14.84
N VAL A 709 6.81 -19.52 14.52
CA VAL A 709 7.97 -19.10 15.32
C VAL A 709 8.91 -18.30 14.46
N GLY A 710 9.58 -17.35 15.07
CA GLY A 710 10.60 -16.53 14.43
C GLY A 710 11.82 -16.32 15.30
N TYR A 711 12.91 -15.91 14.64
CA TYR A 711 14.15 -15.48 15.25
C TYR A 711 14.61 -14.21 14.55
N SER A 712 15.10 -13.24 15.32
CA SER A 712 15.77 -12.05 14.81
C SER A 712 17.05 -11.78 15.58
N TYR A 713 18.02 -11.18 14.90
CA TYR A 713 19.26 -10.66 15.48
C TYR A 713 19.58 -9.33 14.85
N SER A 714 19.86 -8.32 15.69
CA SER A 714 20.27 -6.98 15.29
C SER A 714 21.60 -6.62 15.93
N PHE A 715 22.47 -5.93 15.20
CA PHE A 715 23.81 -5.55 15.64
C PHE A 715 24.18 -4.15 15.18
#